data_323de580f2fe78dea31e99218f4e7b4b
#
_entry.id   323de580f2fe78dea31e99218f4e7b4b
#
_cell.length_a   1.000
_cell.length_b   1.000
_cell.length_c   1.000
_cell.angle_alpha   90.00
_cell.angle_beta   90.00
_cell.angle_gamma   90.00
#
_symmetry.space_group_name_H-M   'P 1'
#
loop_
_entity.id
_entity.type
_entity.pdbx_description
1 polymer ?
#
loop_
_entity_poly.entity_id
_entity_poly.type
_entity_poly.pdbx_seq_one_letter_code
_entity_poly.pdbx_strand_id
1 'polypeptide(L)'
;MSETAMAQDNMPMVEKTVCAEECRAGNFAAADDDAVAGKKQFTLEDLNFGGKRYREMSPKTLRLWWKENTLVNADTLAKPKGYPQVYSRDHNIFLQTAVGSEPQQITADGSRQIQYGEAVHRNEFGIMNGIFLSNSKQSFAFYRMDQSMVTDYPQVNTSGRVATLEPDAYPMAGMKSHKVTIGIYNITTQTTSWLDLGDVTDRYFTNITWSADDKEIYLFEVNRDQTDMSLDVYDVASGKKVRTIYREHDDKYVEPLHPVSFLPWDSSKFIMWSQKDGYTHLYLMSTDGKMIRQLTKGEFVVLDLLGFCKKTKSVIISSNEIHPLQSNLYAVKIQNGRRTLLDNGKGVHYGILSDDGTHLIDTYSTPDIPRAYDITNTVTLKRTEHFRSPDPWQGYAVPTYKMGSIKAADGVTDLYYRMVLPPDFDAQKKYPTVVYVYGGPHAHNVQASWHWYSRSWETYMAQKGYVLFILDNRGSENRGKDFEQVTFRHLGQEEMRDQMCGVDFLKTLPYVDAERLGVHGWSYGGYMTISLMTNYPDVFKVGVAGGPVIDWKWYEVMYGERYMDTPEQNPEGYAQTSLLRQAKNLKGKLQIIIGMNDPTVVPQHALQFLDACIEAGTQPDFFVYPGQGHNMAGHKSVHLHERITQYFEDYLK
;
A
#
# COMPACT_ATOMS: atom_id res chain seq x y z
N MET A 1 8.92 1.09 -5.58
CA MET A 1 8.26 2.28 -5.03
C MET A 1 6.78 2.09 -5.27
N SER A 2 6.05 1.68 -4.25
CA SER A 2 4.61 1.55 -4.31
C SER A 2 4.00 2.94 -4.19
N GLU A 3 3.24 3.39 -5.18
CA GLU A 3 2.35 4.55 -5.10
C GLU A 3 1.09 4.21 -4.28
N THR A 4 1.24 3.57 -3.13
CA THR A 4 0.13 3.19 -2.25
C THR A 4 0.36 3.67 -0.84
N ALA A 5 0.51 4.97 -0.66
CA ALA A 5 0.36 5.56 0.65
C ALA A 5 -0.09 6.98 0.46
N MET A 6 -1.38 7.19 0.60
CA MET A 6 -1.98 8.47 0.99
C MET A 6 -3.51 8.33 1.07
N ALA A 7 -4.01 8.45 2.09
CA ALA A 7 -5.01 8.45 3.10
C ALA A 7 -5.80 9.72 3.16
N GLN A 8 -6.80 10.03 3.70
CA GLN A 8 -7.99 9.87 4.53
C GLN A 8 -8.35 11.16 5.24
N ASP A 9 -9.40 11.49 5.72
CA ASP A 9 -10.43 11.38 6.67
C ASP A 9 -11.44 12.46 6.89
N ASN A 10 -12.43 12.17 7.56
CA ASN A 10 -13.44 12.61 8.54
C ASN A 10 -14.50 13.67 8.30
N MET A 11 -15.74 13.37 8.73
CA MET A 11 -16.87 14.29 8.91
C MET A 11 -17.66 14.13 10.21
N PRO A 12 -18.40 15.16 10.71
CA PRO A 12 -19.32 15.03 11.82
C PRO A 12 -20.58 14.27 11.41
N MET A 13 -21.17 13.56 12.37
CA MET A 13 -22.39 12.77 12.21
C MET A 13 -23.51 13.58 11.54
N VAL A 14 -23.86 13.20 10.31
CA VAL A 14 -25.15 13.48 9.71
C VAL A 14 -25.71 12.15 9.21
N GLU A 15 -26.83 11.77 9.81
CA GLU A 15 -27.75 10.69 9.52
C GLU A 15 -27.30 9.49 8.68
N LYS A 16 -27.23 8.34 9.35
CA LYS A 16 -27.06 6.97 8.81
C LYS A 16 -28.19 6.52 7.85
N THR A 17 -29.03 7.41 7.34
CA THR A 17 -30.30 7.03 6.69
C THR A 17 -30.26 7.08 5.15
N VAL A 18 -29.22 7.66 4.52
CA VAL A 18 -29.28 7.92 3.06
C VAL A 18 -28.71 6.76 2.21
N CYS A 19 -27.84 5.91 2.76
CA CYS A 19 -27.23 4.83 1.95
C CYS A 19 -28.06 3.54 1.86
N ALA A 20 -29.01 3.30 2.76
CA ALA A 20 -29.73 2.02 2.81
C ALA A 20 -30.97 1.95 1.91
N GLU A 21 -31.54 3.07 1.48
CA GLU A 21 -32.74 3.08 0.62
C GLU A 21 -32.43 3.14 -0.88
N GLU A 22 -31.28 3.66 -1.30
CA GLU A 22 -30.91 3.67 -2.73
C GLU A 22 -30.36 2.33 -3.23
N CYS A 23 -29.97 1.41 -2.35
CA CYS A 23 -29.46 0.07 -2.71
C CYS A 23 -30.57 -0.98 -2.95
N ARG A 24 -31.83 -0.68 -2.72
CA ARG A 24 -32.95 -1.57 -3.11
C ARG A 24 -33.43 -1.19 -4.51
N ALA A 25 -33.07 -2.03 -5.50
CA ALA A 25 -33.64 -2.07 -6.84
C ALA A 25 -34.04 -0.68 -7.41
N GLY A 26 -33.06 0.24 -7.48
CA GLY A 26 -33.27 1.53 -8.10
C GLY A 26 -33.60 1.34 -9.59
N ASN A 27 -34.68 1.92 -10.07
CA ASN A 27 -34.97 2.09 -11.48
C ASN A 27 -33.78 2.84 -12.12
N PHE A 28 -32.91 2.09 -12.78
CA PHE A 28 -31.83 2.66 -13.58
C PHE A 28 -32.48 3.24 -14.85
N ALA A 29 -32.57 4.56 -14.94
CA ALA A 29 -32.86 5.19 -16.21
C ALA A 29 -31.81 4.83 -17.23
N ALA A 30 -32.18 4.51 -18.46
CA ALA A 30 -31.26 4.39 -19.58
C ALA A 30 -30.48 5.69 -19.73
N ALA A 31 -29.19 5.60 -20.09
CA ALA A 31 -28.44 6.79 -20.49
C ALA A 31 -29.09 7.36 -21.75
N ASP A 32 -29.22 8.69 -21.83
CA ASP A 32 -29.67 9.33 -23.07
C ASP A 32 -28.67 8.95 -24.18
N ASP A 33 -29.15 8.36 -25.27
CA ASP A 33 -28.34 8.05 -26.47
C ASP A 33 -27.59 9.29 -26.99
N ASP A 34 -28.15 10.49 -26.80
CA ASP A 34 -27.52 11.77 -27.09
C ASP A 34 -26.33 12.09 -26.16
N ALA A 35 -26.22 11.45 -24.99
CA ALA A 35 -25.16 11.75 -24.01
C ALA A 35 -23.79 11.29 -24.47
N VAL A 36 -23.68 10.35 -25.41
CA VAL A 36 -22.43 9.77 -25.92
C VAL A 36 -22.17 10.19 -27.37
N ALA A 37 -23.20 10.57 -28.11
CA ALA A 37 -23.10 11.00 -29.52
C ALA A 37 -22.13 12.20 -29.68
N GLY A 38 -21.10 12.02 -30.48
CA GLY A 38 -20.08 13.04 -30.73
C GLY A 38 -18.97 13.18 -29.70
N LYS A 39 -18.99 12.42 -28.61
CA LYS A 39 -17.90 12.40 -27.61
C LYS A 39 -16.72 11.54 -28.04
N LYS A 40 -15.52 11.94 -27.61
CA LYS A 40 -14.28 11.18 -27.87
C LYS A 40 -14.25 9.89 -27.04
N GLN A 41 -13.66 8.87 -27.62
CA GLN A 41 -13.34 7.62 -26.90
C GLN A 41 -11.91 7.68 -26.34
N PHE A 42 -11.70 7.06 -25.18
CA PHE A 42 -10.38 6.93 -24.60
C PHE A 42 -9.57 5.82 -25.31
N THR A 43 -8.27 6.02 -25.35
CA THR A 43 -7.30 4.99 -25.71
C THR A 43 -6.46 4.59 -24.50
N LEU A 44 -5.76 3.47 -24.55
CA LEU A 44 -4.80 3.12 -23.49
C LEU A 44 -3.61 4.10 -23.43
N GLU A 45 -3.27 4.76 -24.54
CA GLU A 45 -2.27 5.85 -24.56
C GLU A 45 -2.76 7.11 -23.79
N ASP A 46 -4.07 7.27 -23.62
CA ASP A 46 -4.66 8.34 -22.81
C ASP A 46 -4.68 7.97 -21.31
N LEU A 47 -5.06 6.75 -21.00
CA LEU A 47 -5.43 6.34 -19.64
C LEU A 47 -4.32 5.62 -18.87
N ASN A 48 -3.43 4.91 -19.56
CA ASN A 48 -2.36 4.16 -18.91
C ASN A 48 -1.19 5.08 -18.52
N PHE A 49 -0.64 4.91 -17.30
CA PHE A 49 0.47 5.71 -16.80
C PHE A 49 1.75 5.63 -17.67
N GLY A 50 1.93 4.59 -18.47
CA GLY A 50 2.97 4.46 -19.47
C GLY A 50 2.63 5.05 -20.84
N GLY A 51 1.40 5.55 -21.02
CA GLY A 51 0.88 6.10 -22.26
C GLY A 51 1.38 7.52 -22.54
N LYS A 52 1.44 7.87 -23.82
CA LYS A 52 2.02 9.15 -24.29
C LYS A 52 1.21 10.36 -23.83
N ARG A 53 -0.11 10.21 -23.68
CA ARG A 53 -1.01 11.31 -23.33
C ARG A 53 -1.51 11.24 -21.87
N TYR A 54 -1.05 10.29 -21.08
CA TYR A 54 -1.48 10.09 -19.69
C TYR A 54 -1.42 11.36 -18.84
N ARG A 55 -0.35 12.16 -19.00
CA ARG A 55 -0.18 13.41 -18.23
C ARG A 55 -1.22 14.47 -18.60
N GLU A 56 -1.66 14.51 -19.85
CA GLU A 56 -2.70 15.43 -20.33
C GLU A 56 -4.07 15.03 -19.80
N MET A 57 -4.28 13.71 -19.64
CA MET A 57 -5.51 13.10 -19.18
C MET A 57 -5.57 12.94 -17.64
N SER A 58 -4.52 13.35 -16.93
CA SER A 58 -4.48 13.34 -15.48
C SER A 58 -4.86 14.70 -14.90
N PRO A 59 -5.53 14.73 -13.72
CA PRO A 59 -5.82 15.99 -13.05
C PRO A 59 -4.56 16.81 -12.78
N LYS A 60 -4.62 18.12 -13.00
CA LYS A 60 -3.45 19.00 -12.84
C LYS A 60 -2.90 18.92 -11.42
N THR A 61 -1.59 18.67 -11.32
CA THR A 61 -0.86 18.62 -10.03
C THR A 61 -0.04 19.89 -9.86
N LEU A 62 -0.18 20.53 -8.70
CA LEU A 62 0.68 21.63 -8.29
C LEU A 62 1.81 21.09 -7.40
N ARG A 63 3.02 21.66 -7.54
CA ARG A 63 4.16 21.37 -6.66
C ARG A 63 4.20 22.41 -5.55
N LEU A 64 3.47 22.14 -4.47
CA LEU A 64 3.35 23.03 -3.32
C LEU A 64 4.20 22.49 -2.16
N TRP A 65 4.89 23.38 -1.46
CA TRP A 65 5.55 23.09 -0.18
C TRP A 65 5.72 24.35 0.66
N TRP A 66 6.12 24.17 1.90
CA TRP A 66 6.44 25.28 2.81
C TRP A 66 7.94 25.57 2.81
N LYS A 67 8.30 26.84 2.74
CA LYS A 67 9.64 27.35 3.01
C LYS A 67 9.51 28.38 4.13
N GLU A 68 10.00 28.06 5.32
CA GLU A 68 9.89 28.94 6.51
C GLU A 68 8.45 29.49 6.69
N ASN A 69 7.47 28.61 6.67
CA ASN A 69 6.04 28.95 6.73
C ASN A 69 5.46 29.77 5.56
N THR A 70 6.23 30.02 4.51
CA THR A 70 5.76 30.66 3.28
C THR A 70 5.41 29.59 2.25
N LEU A 71 4.21 29.68 1.68
CA LEU A 71 3.78 28.79 0.60
C LEU A 71 4.62 29.04 -0.66
N VAL A 72 5.22 27.98 -1.18
CA VAL A 72 5.95 27.97 -2.45
C VAL A 72 5.18 27.13 -3.45
N ASN A 73 4.93 27.70 -4.62
CA ASN A 73 4.36 27.01 -5.78
C ASN A 73 5.35 27.15 -6.94
N ALA A 74 5.95 26.03 -7.35
CA ALA A 74 6.92 26.02 -8.45
C ALA A 74 6.83 24.75 -9.25
N ASP A 75 6.38 24.85 -10.48
CA ASP A 75 6.20 23.72 -11.39
C ASP A 75 7.52 23.04 -11.79
N THR A 76 8.65 23.73 -11.71
CA THR A 76 9.95 23.28 -12.22
C THR A 76 11.05 23.12 -11.19
N LEU A 77 10.89 23.66 -9.97
CA LEU A 77 11.93 23.62 -8.94
C LEU A 77 11.67 22.51 -7.93
N ALA A 78 12.63 21.62 -7.79
CA ALA A 78 12.62 20.67 -6.69
C ALA A 78 12.89 21.40 -5.35
N LYS A 79 12.32 20.88 -4.24
CA LYS A 79 12.67 21.33 -2.89
C LYS A 79 14.19 21.18 -2.71
N PRO A 80 14.92 22.22 -2.31
CA PRO A 80 16.37 22.14 -2.10
C PRO A 80 16.71 21.05 -1.07
N LYS A 81 17.69 20.22 -1.40
CA LYS A 81 18.22 19.22 -0.45
C LYS A 81 19.09 19.94 0.59
N GLY A 82 18.86 19.65 1.89
CA GLY A 82 19.70 20.13 2.98
C GLY A 82 21.03 19.38 3.08
N TYR A 83 21.99 19.93 3.83
CA TYR A 83 23.27 19.29 4.16
C TYR A 83 23.38 19.08 5.67
N PRO A 84 24.13 18.09 6.15
CA PRO A 84 24.86 17.08 5.33
C PRO A 84 23.90 16.16 4.54
N GLN A 85 24.36 15.62 3.40
CA GLN A 85 23.69 14.54 2.68
C GLN A 85 24.43 13.25 2.97
N VAL A 86 23.68 12.23 3.39
CA VAL A 86 24.18 10.87 3.58
C VAL A 86 23.36 9.94 2.69
N TYR A 87 24.03 9.09 1.94
CA TYR A 87 23.36 8.18 1.00
C TYR A 87 24.16 6.90 0.80
N SER A 88 23.50 5.85 0.35
CA SER A 88 24.12 4.62 -0.08
C SER A 88 24.47 4.66 -1.57
N ARG A 89 25.61 4.10 -1.92
CA ARG A 89 26.06 3.85 -3.29
C ARG A 89 26.99 2.63 -3.29
N ASP A 90 26.77 1.71 -4.22
CA ASP A 90 27.54 0.47 -4.33
C ASP A 90 27.64 -0.27 -2.98
N HIS A 91 26.51 -0.38 -2.28
CA HIS A 91 26.34 -0.99 -0.95
C HIS A 91 27.15 -0.32 0.19
N ASN A 92 27.73 0.86 -0.03
CA ASN A 92 28.50 1.62 0.96
C ASN A 92 27.89 2.98 1.23
N ILE A 93 28.15 3.52 2.42
CA ILE A 93 27.67 4.85 2.83
C ILE A 93 28.65 5.93 2.39
N PHE A 94 28.12 7.01 1.86
CA PHE A 94 28.81 8.24 1.48
C PHE A 94 28.21 9.44 2.20
N LEU A 95 29.08 10.34 2.64
CA LEU A 95 28.73 11.60 3.30
C LEU A 95 29.21 12.77 2.45
N GLN A 96 28.31 13.71 2.15
CA GLN A 96 28.64 15.00 1.56
C GLN A 96 28.23 16.12 2.52
N THR A 97 29.17 16.92 2.99
CA THR A 97 28.96 17.90 4.08
C THR A 97 28.47 19.26 3.60
N ALA A 98 28.75 19.64 2.34
CA ALA A 98 28.38 20.91 1.75
C ALA A 98 28.15 20.81 0.25
N VAL A 99 27.53 21.83 -0.35
CA VAL A 99 27.41 21.97 -1.79
C VAL A 99 28.79 22.00 -2.45
N GLY A 100 29.02 21.08 -3.41
CA GLY A 100 30.30 21.01 -4.17
C GLY A 100 31.45 20.38 -3.40
N SER A 101 31.28 19.91 -2.15
CA SER A 101 32.30 19.10 -1.49
C SER A 101 32.31 17.69 -2.10
N GLU A 102 33.52 17.09 -2.18
CA GLU A 102 33.64 15.68 -2.59
C GLU A 102 32.98 14.78 -1.55
N PRO A 103 32.22 13.77 -1.98
CA PRO A 103 31.64 12.78 -1.08
C PRO A 103 32.72 11.93 -0.41
N GLN A 104 32.69 11.86 0.91
CA GLN A 104 33.55 10.98 1.69
C GLN A 104 32.90 9.60 1.80
N GLN A 105 33.62 8.55 1.47
CA GLN A 105 33.20 7.18 1.70
C GLN A 105 33.39 6.82 3.19
N ILE A 106 32.32 6.31 3.83
CA ILE A 106 32.28 6.02 5.27
C ILE A 106 32.50 4.52 5.54
N THR A 107 31.94 3.65 4.70
CA THR A 107 32.12 2.19 4.77
C THR A 107 32.79 1.70 3.49
N ALA A 108 33.57 0.59 3.56
CA ALA A 108 34.38 0.14 2.43
C ALA A 108 34.25 -1.36 2.11
N ASP A 109 33.59 -2.14 2.97
CA ASP A 109 33.40 -3.59 2.82
C ASP A 109 32.00 -3.96 2.31
N GLY A 110 31.24 -2.97 1.84
CA GLY A 110 29.94 -3.17 1.22
C GLY A 110 30.02 -4.04 -0.02
N SER A 111 29.07 -4.94 -0.14
CA SER A 111 28.94 -5.91 -1.23
C SER A 111 27.50 -6.36 -1.38
N ARG A 112 27.21 -7.22 -2.35
CA ARG A 112 25.88 -7.82 -2.48
C ARG A 112 25.43 -8.54 -1.20
N GLN A 113 26.35 -9.16 -0.44
CA GLN A 113 26.05 -9.84 0.81
C GLN A 113 26.00 -8.91 2.02
N ILE A 114 26.76 -7.83 2.00
CA ILE A 114 26.85 -6.86 3.11
C ILE A 114 26.41 -5.49 2.60
N GLN A 115 25.25 -5.04 3.03
CA GLN A 115 24.69 -3.77 2.57
C GLN A 115 24.62 -2.75 3.70
N TYR A 116 25.03 -1.53 3.40
CA TYR A 116 25.01 -0.41 4.34
C TYR A 116 24.08 0.69 3.89
N GLY A 117 23.26 1.21 4.82
CA GLY A 117 22.41 2.37 4.58
C GLY A 117 21.23 2.13 3.63
N GLU A 118 20.94 0.89 3.32
CA GLU A 118 19.77 0.48 2.55
C GLU A 118 18.59 0.14 3.48
N ALA A 119 17.36 0.20 2.96
CA ALA A 119 16.21 -0.30 3.67
C ALA A 119 16.34 -1.82 3.88
N VAL A 120 15.99 -2.28 5.08
CA VAL A 120 16.11 -3.68 5.47
C VAL A 120 14.75 -4.36 5.55
N HIS A 121 14.74 -5.66 5.87
CA HIS A 121 13.52 -6.46 6.06
C HIS A 121 12.54 -6.33 4.88
N ARG A 122 13.07 -6.23 3.64
CA ARG A 122 12.33 -6.11 2.39
C ARG A 122 11.28 -4.97 2.39
N ASN A 123 11.58 -3.88 3.10
CA ASN A 123 10.70 -2.72 3.28
C ASN A 123 9.44 -2.98 4.13
N GLU A 124 9.36 -4.11 4.81
CA GLU A 124 8.30 -4.38 5.78
C GLU A 124 8.38 -3.45 7.00
N PHE A 125 7.36 -3.44 7.85
CA PHE A 125 7.26 -2.57 9.04
C PHE A 125 7.40 -1.07 8.77
N GLY A 126 7.02 -0.60 7.57
CA GLY A 126 7.13 0.81 7.18
C GLY A 126 8.57 1.29 6.94
N ILE A 127 9.54 0.38 6.81
CA ILE A 127 10.93 0.74 6.57
C ILE A 127 11.13 1.18 5.12
N MET A 128 11.37 2.49 4.92
CA MET A 128 11.61 3.08 3.59
C MET A 128 13.03 3.60 3.42
N ASN A 129 13.81 3.70 4.50
CA ASN A 129 15.16 4.25 4.52
C ASN A 129 16.09 3.38 5.36
N GLY A 130 17.39 3.44 5.06
CA GLY A 130 18.43 2.77 5.85
C GLY A 130 19.36 3.74 6.58
N ILE A 131 19.14 5.06 6.48
CA ILE A 131 20.00 6.10 7.09
C ILE A 131 19.11 7.13 7.81
N PHE A 132 19.46 7.45 9.05
CA PHE A 132 18.68 8.28 9.96
C PHE A 132 19.56 9.37 10.59
N LEU A 133 19.46 10.59 10.08
CA LEU A 133 20.21 11.75 10.62
C LEU A 133 19.71 12.12 12.02
N SER A 134 20.63 12.44 12.93
CA SER A 134 20.30 13.02 14.24
C SER A 134 19.69 14.44 14.11
N ASN A 135 19.01 14.93 15.14
CA ASN A 135 18.36 16.25 15.11
C ASN A 135 19.37 17.37 14.90
N SER A 136 20.56 17.27 15.51
CA SER A 136 21.69 18.19 15.35
C SER A 136 22.40 18.06 14.00
N LYS A 137 22.15 16.97 13.25
CA LYS A 137 22.84 16.59 12.02
C LYS A 137 24.37 16.38 12.22
N GLN A 138 24.82 16.12 13.45
CA GLN A 138 26.20 15.82 13.77
C GLN A 138 26.51 14.31 13.78
N SER A 139 25.46 13.49 13.69
CA SER A 139 25.55 12.04 13.63
C SER A 139 24.45 11.47 12.73
N PHE A 140 24.61 10.22 12.32
CA PHE A 140 23.54 9.44 11.73
C PHE A 140 23.60 7.99 12.16
N ALA A 141 22.45 7.38 12.37
CA ALA A 141 22.30 5.94 12.51
C ALA A 141 22.06 5.31 11.13
N PHE A 142 22.47 4.07 10.97
CA PHE A 142 22.32 3.35 9.71
C PHE A 142 22.17 1.85 9.93
N TYR A 143 21.45 1.20 9.04
CA TYR A 143 21.41 -0.25 8.98
C TYR A 143 22.65 -0.82 8.27
N ARG A 144 23.15 -1.93 8.81
CA ARG A 144 24.04 -2.87 8.14
C ARG A 144 23.30 -4.19 8.04
N MET A 145 23.05 -4.65 6.83
CA MET A 145 22.39 -5.92 6.56
C MET A 145 23.42 -6.95 6.08
N ASP A 146 23.49 -8.08 6.75
CA ASP A 146 24.23 -9.26 6.31
C ASP A 146 23.23 -10.29 5.78
N GLN A 147 23.30 -10.57 4.50
CA GLN A 147 22.47 -11.57 3.81
C GLN A 147 23.29 -12.73 3.24
N SER A 148 24.53 -12.94 3.74
CA SER A 148 25.41 -14.01 3.27
C SER A 148 24.85 -15.42 3.48
N MET A 149 23.93 -15.59 4.44
CA MET A 149 23.25 -16.85 4.74
C MET A 149 21.94 -17.03 3.98
N VAL A 150 21.47 -16.01 3.27
CA VAL A 150 20.20 -16.05 2.52
C VAL A 150 20.40 -16.81 1.22
N THR A 151 19.46 -17.67 0.87
CA THR A 151 19.47 -18.41 -0.40
C THR A 151 19.27 -17.46 -1.57
N ASP A 152 20.09 -17.61 -2.59
CA ASP A 152 19.97 -16.87 -3.83
C ASP A 152 18.86 -17.46 -4.73
N TYR A 153 18.00 -16.58 -5.25
CA TYR A 153 17.13 -16.91 -6.39
C TYR A 153 17.87 -16.55 -7.70
N PRO A 154 17.95 -17.48 -8.69
CA PRO A 154 18.74 -17.29 -9.90
C PRO A 154 18.00 -16.43 -10.94
N GLN A 155 18.06 -15.08 -10.81
CA GLN A 155 17.62 -14.19 -11.87
C GLN A 155 18.55 -14.28 -13.08
N VAL A 156 17.96 -14.20 -14.29
CA VAL A 156 18.74 -14.29 -15.54
C VAL A 156 18.55 -13.03 -16.38
N ASN A 157 19.63 -12.35 -16.68
CA ASN A 157 19.64 -11.22 -17.60
C ASN A 157 19.89 -11.73 -19.03
N THR A 158 18.92 -11.51 -19.91
CA THR A 158 18.97 -11.92 -21.32
C THR A 158 19.17 -10.76 -22.28
N SER A 159 19.52 -9.56 -21.82
CA SER A 159 19.68 -8.38 -22.65
C SER A 159 20.94 -8.37 -23.51
N GLY A 160 21.98 -9.11 -23.07
CA GLY A 160 23.25 -9.25 -23.77
C GLY A 160 23.26 -10.39 -24.79
N ARG A 161 24.34 -10.48 -25.57
CA ARG A 161 24.56 -11.60 -26.50
C ARG A 161 24.66 -12.95 -25.78
N VAL A 162 25.24 -12.95 -24.59
CA VAL A 162 25.34 -14.10 -23.68
C VAL A 162 24.52 -13.76 -22.45
N ALA A 163 23.58 -14.60 -22.09
CA ALA A 163 22.80 -14.42 -20.86
C ALA A 163 23.72 -14.55 -19.63
N THR A 164 23.47 -13.73 -18.62
CA THR A 164 24.22 -13.72 -17.37
C THR A 164 23.32 -14.01 -16.18
N LEU A 165 23.88 -14.66 -15.16
CA LEU A 165 23.20 -14.88 -13.90
C LEU A 165 23.33 -13.60 -13.04
N GLU A 166 22.18 -13.11 -12.54
CA GLU A 166 22.10 -11.97 -11.61
C GLU A 166 21.33 -12.44 -10.34
N PRO A 167 21.99 -13.17 -9.42
CA PRO A 167 21.31 -13.78 -8.30
C PRO A 167 20.76 -12.72 -7.34
N ASP A 168 19.53 -12.94 -6.85
CA ASP A 168 18.86 -12.12 -5.85
C ASP A 168 18.76 -12.89 -4.53
N ALA A 169 19.17 -12.28 -3.42
CA ALA A 169 19.04 -12.87 -2.11
C ALA A 169 17.57 -12.87 -1.68
N TYR A 170 16.92 -14.02 -1.74
CA TYR A 170 15.48 -14.16 -1.51
C TYR A 170 15.19 -15.17 -0.39
N PRO A 171 14.93 -14.69 0.85
CA PRO A 171 14.61 -15.57 1.98
C PRO A 171 13.15 -16.03 1.87
N MET A 172 12.92 -17.27 1.49
CA MET A 172 11.58 -17.85 1.45
C MET A 172 11.09 -18.25 2.85
N ALA A 173 9.79 -18.31 3.05
CA ALA A 173 9.17 -18.71 4.32
C ALA A 173 9.76 -20.03 4.86
N GLY A 174 10.11 -20.09 6.14
CA GLY A 174 10.79 -21.19 6.80
C GLY A 174 12.30 -21.27 6.56
N MET A 175 12.88 -20.46 5.68
CA MET A 175 14.31 -20.46 5.38
C MET A 175 15.08 -19.43 6.24
N LYS A 176 16.42 -19.49 6.16
CA LYS A 176 17.29 -18.50 6.84
C LYS A 176 17.05 -17.10 6.28
N SER A 177 16.86 -16.15 7.19
CA SER A 177 16.73 -14.72 6.87
C SER A 177 18.05 -13.98 7.11
N HIS A 178 18.13 -12.75 6.61
CA HIS A 178 19.27 -11.86 6.82
C HIS A 178 19.34 -11.39 8.28
N LYS A 179 20.53 -10.90 8.67
CA LYS A 179 20.83 -10.33 9.97
C LYS A 179 21.06 -8.83 9.85
N VAL A 180 20.49 -8.06 10.75
CA VAL A 180 20.62 -6.60 10.76
C VAL A 180 21.32 -6.12 12.02
N THR A 181 22.28 -5.22 11.86
CA THR A 181 22.91 -4.47 12.93
C THR A 181 22.77 -2.97 12.67
N ILE A 182 22.91 -2.16 13.72
CA ILE A 182 22.74 -0.71 13.62
C ILE A 182 24.02 -0.02 14.03
N GLY A 183 24.60 0.72 13.10
CA GLY A 183 25.78 1.57 13.33
C GLY A 183 25.38 3.03 13.55
N ILE A 184 26.20 3.74 14.30
CA ILE A 184 26.09 5.19 14.52
C ILE A 184 27.41 5.83 14.11
N TYR A 185 27.36 6.71 13.13
CA TYR A 185 28.52 7.48 12.69
C TYR A 185 28.45 8.90 13.23
N ASN A 186 29.51 9.33 13.90
CA ASN A 186 29.68 10.72 14.35
C ASN A 186 30.51 11.49 13.31
N ILE A 187 29.90 12.52 12.71
CA ILE A 187 30.50 13.33 11.63
C ILE A 187 31.71 14.14 12.12
N THR A 188 31.66 14.62 13.37
CA THR A 188 32.72 15.46 13.95
C THR A 188 33.98 14.64 14.29
N THR A 189 33.81 13.50 14.94
CA THR A 189 34.93 12.63 15.36
C THR A 189 35.35 11.64 14.28
N GLN A 190 34.52 11.45 13.24
CA GLN A 190 34.69 10.48 12.14
C GLN A 190 34.80 9.05 12.66
N THR A 191 34.04 8.70 13.68
CA THR A 191 34.04 7.37 14.29
C THR A 191 32.70 6.69 14.16
N THR A 192 32.73 5.36 13.97
CA THR A 192 31.53 4.51 14.00
C THR A 192 31.48 3.74 15.32
N SER A 193 30.34 3.77 15.98
CA SER A 193 29.99 2.87 17.08
C SER A 193 28.82 1.98 16.67
N TRP A 194 28.58 0.89 17.41
CA TRP A 194 27.54 -0.08 17.12
C TRP A 194 26.63 -0.26 18.31
N LEU A 195 25.31 -0.41 18.07
CA LEU A 195 24.38 -0.81 19.11
C LEU A 195 24.61 -2.27 19.49
N ASP A 196 24.63 -2.54 20.80
CA ASP A 196 24.69 -3.89 21.37
C ASP A 196 23.29 -4.53 21.34
N LEU A 197 22.95 -5.11 20.20
CA LEU A 197 21.66 -5.76 19.97
C LEU A 197 21.64 -7.22 20.43
N GLY A 198 22.78 -7.77 20.90
CA GLY A 198 22.95 -9.18 21.21
C GLY A 198 22.88 -10.07 19.96
N ASP A 199 22.30 -11.27 20.08
CA ASP A 199 22.06 -12.14 18.90
C ASP A 199 20.94 -11.58 18.04
N VAL A 200 21.28 -11.18 16.83
CA VAL A 200 20.37 -10.57 15.84
C VAL A 200 19.69 -11.60 14.92
N THR A 201 19.89 -12.90 15.19
CA THR A 201 19.27 -13.97 14.42
C THR A 201 17.75 -14.00 14.67
N ASP A 202 16.96 -14.09 13.59
CA ASP A 202 15.51 -14.20 13.66
C ASP A 202 14.82 -13.06 14.45
N ARG A 203 15.34 -11.85 14.28
CA ARG A 203 14.81 -10.62 14.88
C ARG A 203 14.77 -9.50 13.86
N TYR A 204 13.75 -8.67 13.93
CA TYR A 204 13.56 -7.50 13.07
C TYR A 204 13.71 -6.22 13.88
N PHE A 205 14.50 -5.27 13.36
CA PHE A 205 14.78 -3.98 13.98
C PHE A 205 14.24 -2.86 13.09
N THR A 206 13.29 -2.10 13.59
CA THR A 206 12.51 -1.19 12.76
C THR A 206 12.27 0.17 13.43
N ASN A 207 11.94 1.17 12.61
CA ASN A 207 11.45 2.47 13.04
C ASN A 207 12.39 3.23 13.99
N ILE A 208 13.66 3.38 13.58
CA ILE A 208 14.69 4.10 14.34
C ILE A 208 14.31 5.58 14.52
N THR A 209 14.38 6.06 15.77
CA THR A 209 14.16 7.46 16.13
C THR A 209 15.21 7.96 17.10
N TRP A 210 15.75 9.12 16.85
CA TRP A 210 16.64 9.84 17.78
C TRP A 210 15.86 10.51 18.90
N SER A 211 16.35 10.46 20.14
CA SER A 211 15.87 11.34 21.20
C SER A 211 16.11 12.82 20.84
N ALA A 212 15.37 13.73 21.46
CA ALA A 212 15.46 15.16 21.14
C ALA A 212 16.84 15.77 21.38
N ASP A 213 17.66 15.20 22.27
CA ASP A 213 19.02 15.60 22.61
C ASP A 213 20.12 14.78 21.93
N ASP A 214 19.73 13.90 21.00
CA ASP A 214 20.60 12.99 20.23
C ASP A 214 21.43 11.99 21.09
N LYS A 215 21.03 11.75 22.35
CA LYS A 215 21.77 10.84 23.24
C LYS A 215 21.26 9.40 23.24
N GLU A 216 20.02 9.20 22.80
CA GLU A 216 19.37 7.90 22.79
C GLU A 216 18.78 7.58 21.42
N ILE A 217 18.78 6.30 21.07
CA ILE A 217 18.05 5.73 19.94
C ILE A 217 16.86 4.94 20.48
N TYR A 218 15.69 5.22 19.95
CA TYR A 218 14.46 4.46 20.14
C TYR A 218 14.24 3.59 18.92
N LEU A 219 13.98 2.32 19.10
CA LEU A 219 13.68 1.41 18.00
C LEU A 219 12.68 0.32 18.44
N PHE A 220 11.87 -0.15 17.50
CA PHE A 220 11.06 -1.33 17.71
C PHE A 220 11.84 -2.57 17.32
N GLU A 221 11.79 -3.55 18.19
CA GLU A 221 12.26 -4.91 17.95
C GLU A 221 11.04 -5.83 17.83
N VAL A 222 11.02 -6.70 16.81
CA VAL A 222 9.97 -7.69 16.56
C VAL A 222 10.62 -9.07 16.46
N ASN A 223 10.03 -10.10 17.11
CA ASN A 223 10.47 -11.49 16.96
C ASN A 223 10.11 -12.01 15.54
N ARG A 224 10.73 -13.11 15.12
CA ARG A 224 10.48 -13.67 13.78
C ARG A 224 9.03 -14.10 13.59
N ASP A 225 8.38 -14.67 14.59
CA ASP A 225 6.95 -15.04 14.54
C ASP A 225 6.02 -13.81 14.44
N GLN A 226 6.58 -12.61 14.64
CA GLN A 226 5.88 -11.33 14.58
C GLN A 226 4.70 -11.20 15.55
N THR A 227 4.69 -12.00 16.60
CA THR A 227 3.68 -11.98 17.69
C THR A 227 4.05 -11.02 18.82
N ASP A 228 5.34 -10.71 18.98
CA ASP A 228 5.86 -9.89 20.06
C ASP A 228 6.69 -8.73 19.54
N MET A 229 6.40 -7.52 20.02
CA MET A 229 7.24 -6.37 19.80
C MET A 229 7.63 -5.66 21.10
N SER A 230 8.81 -5.05 21.12
CA SER A 230 9.22 -4.11 22.17
C SER A 230 9.71 -2.80 21.58
N LEU A 231 9.46 -1.70 22.30
CA LEU A 231 10.12 -0.41 22.07
C LEU A 231 11.30 -0.29 23.03
N ASP A 232 12.48 -0.38 22.48
CA ASP A 232 13.74 -0.39 23.21
C ASP A 232 14.52 0.91 23.03
N VAL A 233 15.27 1.29 24.05
CA VAL A 233 16.07 2.51 24.10
C VAL A 233 17.53 2.14 24.32
N TYR A 234 18.38 2.70 23.46
CA TYR A 234 19.82 2.51 23.47
C TYR A 234 20.55 3.82 23.70
N ASP A 235 21.56 3.84 24.56
CA ASP A 235 22.46 4.98 24.75
C ASP A 235 23.46 5.07 23.58
N VAL A 236 23.53 6.21 22.93
CA VAL A 236 24.34 6.45 21.74
C VAL A 236 25.83 6.33 22.01
N ALA A 237 26.29 6.78 23.21
CA ALA A 237 27.71 6.80 23.54
C ALA A 237 28.28 5.42 23.84
N SER A 238 27.52 4.56 24.51
CA SER A 238 27.95 3.21 24.89
C SER A 238 27.45 2.13 23.93
N GLY A 239 26.45 2.43 23.10
CA GLY A 239 25.73 1.46 22.27
C GLY A 239 24.83 0.50 23.04
N LYS A 240 24.76 0.60 24.37
CA LYS A 240 24.04 -0.35 25.22
C LYS A 240 22.56 -0.05 25.35
N LYS A 241 21.76 -1.11 25.43
CA LYS A 241 20.34 -1.01 25.78
C LYS A 241 20.19 -0.48 27.21
N VAL A 242 19.49 0.63 27.34
CA VAL A 242 19.26 1.30 28.64
C VAL A 242 17.96 0.78 29.29
N ARG A 243 16.90 0.62 28.49
CA ARG A 243 15.57 0.21 28.99
C ARG A 243 14.67 -0.25 27.85
N THR A 244 13.64 -1.01 28.20
CA THR A 244 12.47 -1.26 27.36
C THR A 244 11.32 -0.39 27.86
N ILE A 245 10.74 0.38 26.98
CA ILE A 245 9.64 1.33 27.31
C ILE A 245 8.27 0.71 27.16
N TYR A 246 8.09 -0.16 26.16
CA TYR A 246 6.80 -0.71 25.81
C TYR A 246 6.95 -2.14 25.30
N ARG A 247 5.93 -2.97 25.53
CA ARG A 247 5.80 -4.30 24.93
C ARG A 247 4.36 -4.48 24.47
N GLU A 248 4.20 -5.16 23.34
CA GLU A 248 2.90 -5.58 22.82
C GLU A 248 3.00 -7.01 22.34
N HIS A 249 1.96 -7.77 22.58
CA HIS A 249 1.80 -9.14 22.11
C HIS A 249 0.45 -9.29 21.42
N ASP A 250 0.42 -10.08 20.37
CA ASP A 250 -0.78 -10.51 19.68
C ASP A 250 -0.64 -11.97 19.24
N ASP A 251 -1.66 -12.79 19.48
CA ASP A 251 -1.65 -14.21 19.12
C ASP A 251 -1.56 -14.47 17.61
N LYS A 252 -1.80 -13.46 16.78
CA LYS A 252 -1.65 -13.52 15.34
C LYS A 252 -0.39 -12.79 14.87
N TYR A 253 -0.42 -11.46 14.87
CA TYR A 253 0.75 -10.65 14.54
C TYR A 253 0.64 -9.20 15.02
N VAL A 254 1.79 -8.57 15.22
CA VAL A 254 1.97 -7.14 15.47
C VAL A 254 2.67 -6.47 14.29
N GLU A 255 2.30 -5.23 13.97
CA GLU A 255 2.91 -4.45 12.88
C GLU A 255 3.28 -3.04 13.34
N PRO A 256 4.50 -2.81 13.88
CA PRO A 256 4.97 -1.47 14.16
C PRO A 256 5.37 -0.74 12.86
N LEU A 257 4.43 -0.06 12.23
CA LEU A 257 4.62 0.59 10.93
C LEU A 257 5.20 2.01 11.01
N HIS A 258 5.23 2.62 12.20
CA HIS A 258 5.60 4.01 12.38
C HIS A 258 6.61 4.22 13.51
N PRO A 259 7.60 5.12 13.34
CA PRO A 259 8.49 5.53 14.40
C PRO A 259 7.75 6.32 15.48
N VAL A 260 8.32 6.40 16.68
CA VAL A 260 7.82 7.32 17.72
C VAL A 260 8.05 8.79 17.33
N SER A 261 7.19 9.69 17.80
CA SER A 261 7.27 11.12 17.47
C SER A 261 7.33 11.95 18.73
N PHE A 262 8.51 12.55 19.04
CA PHE A 262 8.69 13.39 20.21
C PHE A 262 7.91 14.69 20.11
N LEU A 263 7.33 15.15 21.25
CA LEU A 263 6.66 16.45 21.29
C LEU A 263 7.69 17.58 21.17
N PRO A 264 7.58 18.50 20.21
CA PRO A 264 8.59 19.54 19.98
C PRO A 264 8.61 20.67 21.05
N TRP A 265 7.78 20.56 22.08
CA TRP A 265 7.73 21.48 23.24
C TRP A 265 7.92 20.76 24.58
N ASP A 266 8.07 19.43 24.58
CA ASP A 266 8.27 18.63 25.78
C ASP A 266 8.95 17.30 25.40
N SER A 267 10.26 17.32 25.38
CA SER A 267 11.11 16.18 24.99
C SER A 267 11.03 14.97 25.93
N SER A 268 10.38 15.12 27.09
CA SER A 268 10.09 14.01 28.00
C SER A 268 8.90 13.15 27.56
N LYS A 269 8.24 13.53 26.45
CA LYS A 269 7.03 12.87 25.93
C LYS A 269 7.11 12.64 24.43
N PHE A 270 6.50 11.55 24.00
CA PHE A 270 6.38 11.20 22.59
C PHE A 270 5.02 10.56 22.29
N ILE A 271 4.67 10.50 21.01
CA ILE A 271 3.52 9.77 20.49
C ILE A 271 3.99 8.45 19.96
N MET A 272 3.28 7.38 20.30
CA MET A 272 3.44 6.02 19.80
C MET A 272 2.14 5.55 19.14
N TRP A 273 2.25 4.68 18.15
CA TRP A 273 1.14 4.02 17.47
C TRP A 273 0.94 2.62 18.06
N SER A 274 -0.31 2.16 18.16
CA SER A 274 -0.63 0.78 18.51
C SER A 274 -2.04 0.40 18.07
N GLN A 275 -2.25 -0.87 17.75
CA GLN A 275 -3.55 -1.49 17.45
C GLN A 275 -4.13 -2.27 18.63
N LYS A 276 -3.60 -2.12 19.83
CA LYS A 276 -3.95 -2.94 21.01
C LYS A 276 -5.41 -2.87 21.45
N ASP A 277 -6.18 -1.88 20.98
CA ASP A 277 -7.63 -1.77 21.24
C ASP A 277 -8.49 -2.13 20.02
N GLY A 278 -7.89 -2.77 19.01
CA GLY A 278 -8.58 -3.24 17.80
C GLY A 278 -8.47 -2.29 16.60
N TYR A 279 -7.98 -1.07 16.80
CA TYR A 279 -7.79 -0.06 15.74
C TYR A 279 -6.45 0.64 15.91
N THR A 280 -5.88 1.15 14.81
CA THR A 280 -4.63 1.92 14.86
C THR A 280 -4.88 3.29 15.48
N HIS A 281 -4.38 3.49 16.70
CA HIS A 281 -4.54 4.71 17.46
C HIS A 281 -3.23 5.28 17.99
N LEU A 282 -3.29 6.55 18.41
CA LEU A 282 -2.16 7.29 18.99
C LEU A 282 -2.20 7.27 20.52
N TYR A 283 -1.04 7.02 21.12
CA TYR A 283 -0.83 6.98 22.56
C TYR A 283 0.26 7.96 22.95
N LEU A 284 -0.03 8.82 23.93
CA LEU A 284 0.96 9.70 24.55
C LEU A 284 1.73 8.96 25.62
N MET A 285 3.03 8.85 25.44
CA MET A 285 3.97 8.16 26.32
C MET A 285 4.96 9.15 26.95
N SER A 286 5.49 8.82 28.10
CA SER A 286 6.68 9.47 28.65
C SER A 286 7.94 8.64 28.38
N THR A 287 9.10 9.28 28.41
CA THR A 287 10.40 8.64 28.15
C THR A 287 10.81 7.63 29.24
N ASP A 288 10.13 7.61 30.39
CA ASP A 288 10.28 6.60 31.43
C ASP A 288 9.39 5.36 31.24
N GLY A 289 8.59 5.33 30.15
CA GLY A 289 7.74 4.19 29.79
C GLY A 289 6.29 4.26 30.29
N LYS A 290 5.90 5.36 30.95
CA LYS A 290 4.52 5.50 31.40
C LYS A 290 3.60 5.91 30.25
N MET A 291 2.52 5.16 30.04
CA MET A 291 1.41 5.61 29.19
C MET A 291 0.63 6.71 29.90
N ILE A 292 0.66 7.92 29.34
CA ILE A 292 -0.02 9.09 29.89
C ILE A 292 -1.48 9.10 29.45
N ARG A 293 -1.73 8.82 28.18
CA ARG A 293 -3.06 8.90 27.57
C ARG A 293 -3.15 8.21 26.22
N GLN A 294 -4.27 7.57 25.96
CA GLN A 294 -4.71 7.30 24.59
C GLN A 294 -5.27 8.60 23.99
N LEU A 295 -4.70 9.07 22.89
CA LEU A 295 -5.06 10.37 22.26
C LEU A 295 -6.25 10.24 21.32
N THR A 296 -6.34 9.13 20.58
CA THR A 296 -7.45 8.84 19.68
C THR A 296 -8.11 7.54 20.10
N LYS A 297 -9.43 7.44 19.91
CA LYS A 297 -10.22 6.26 20.28
C LYS A 297 -11.50 6.22 19.46
N GLY A 298 -11.95 5.02 19.09
CA GLY A 298 -13.17 4.77 18.34
C GLY A 298 -12.99 3.67 17.30
N GLU A 299 -14.04 3.36 16.54
CA GLU A 299 -14.04 2.38 15.46
C GLU A 299 -13.51 3.01 14.16
N PHE A 300 -12.27 3.48 14.19
CA PHE A 300 -11.58 4.08 13.06
C PHE A 300 -10.07 3.93 13.22
N VAL A 301 -9.32 4.12 12.16
CA VAL A 301 -7.85 4.08 12.18
C VAL A 301 -7.27 5.49 11.96
N VAL A 302 -6.19 5.79 12.69
CA VAL A 302 -5.29 6.90 12.36
C VAL A 302 -4.31 6.39 11.31
N LEU A 303 -4.09 7.16 10.26
CA LEU A 303 -3.37 6.69 9.09
C LEU A 303 -2.07 7.42 8.85
N ASP A 304 -1.97 8.67 9.29
CA ASP A 304 -0.73 9.42 9.23
C ASP A 304 -0.64 10.46 10.36
N LEU A 305 0.60 10.78 10.76
CA LEU A 305 0.94 11.86 11.66
C LEU A 305 1.76 12.89 10.88
N LEU A 306 1.11 13.99 10.49
CA LEU A 306 1.70 15.01 9.63
C LEU A 306 2.67 15.94 10.38
N GLY A 307 2.58 16.04 11.71
CA GLY A 307 3.42 16.88 12.53
C GLY A 307 2.68 17.53 13.67
N PHE A 308 3.21 18.66 14.17
CA PHE A 308 2.72 19.31 15.38
C PHE A 308 2.48 20.80 15.18
N CYS A 309 1.38 21.31 15.73
CA CYS A 309 1.16 22.73 15.90
C CYS A 309 1.55 23.15 17.32
N LYS A 310 2.72 23.81 17.47
CA LYS A 310 3.25 24.26 18.78
C LYS A 310 2.33 25.26 19.45
N LYS A 311 1.68 26.15 18.69
CA LYS A 311 0.79 27.19 19.17
C LYS A 311 -0.46 26.64 19.85
N THR A 312 -1.04 25.59 19.29
CA THR A 312 -2.26 24.98 19.82
C THR A 312 -2.01 23.75 20.70
N LYS A 313 -0.74 23.30 20.82
CA LYS A 313 -0.34 22.06 21.49
C LYS A 313 -1.13 20.87 20.97
N SER A 314 -1.19 20.73 19.64
CA SER A 314 -1.89 19.67 18.94
C SER A 314 -0.94 18.88 18.05
N VAL A 315 -1.21 17.59 17.87
CA VAL A 315 -0.71 16.80 16.77
C VAL A 315 -1.68 16.92 15.59
N ILE A 316 -1.16 17.03 14.39
CA ILE A 316 -1.95 17.06 13.15
C ILE A 316 -1.87 15.67 12.54
N ILE A 317 -3.01 15.09 12.29
CA ILE A 317 -3.14 13.72 11.81
C ILE A 317 -4.06 13.64 10.60
N SER A 318 -3.99 12.50 9.99
CA SER A 318 -4.98 11.98 9.07
C SER A 318 -5.64 10.74 9.69
N SER A 319 -6.93 10.52 9.56
CA SER A 319 -7.69 9.36 10.07
C SER A 319 -9.04 9.11 9.36
N ASN A 320 -9.66 7.90 9.38
CA ASN A 320 -10.92 7.55 8.72
C ASN A 320 -12.17 7.59 9.63
N GLU A 321 -12.19 8.46 10.59
CA GLU A 321 -13.23 8.54 11.62
C GLU A 321 -14.66 8.78 11.08
N ILE A 322 -14.82 9.37 9.87
CA ILE A 322 -16.16 9.56 9.29
C ILE A 322 -16.66 8.34 8.55
N HIS A 323 -15.82 7.81 7.68
CA HIS A 323 -16.21 6.70 6.82
C HIS A 323 -14.96 5.93 6.34
N PRO A 324 -14.97 4.60 6.31
CA PRO A 324 -13.82 3.81 5.87
C PRO A 324 -13.29 4.12 4.47
N LEU A 325 -14.09 4.74 3.60
CA LEU A 325 -13.71 5.15 2.25
C LEU A 325 -13.17 6.57 2.15
N GLN A 326 -13.11 7.29 3.26
CA GLN A 326 -12.69 8.69 3.28
C GLN A 326 -11.38 8.88 4.02
N SER A 327 -10.75 10.04 3.81
CA SER A 327 -9.52 10.52 4.38
C SER A 327 -9.61 12.00 4.74
N ASN A 328 -9.52 12.40 6.05
CA ASN A 328 -9.59 13.82 6.44
C ASN A 328 -8.57 14.21 7.52
N LEU A 329 -8.35 15.47 7.69
CA LEU A 329 -7.25 16.04 8.44
C LEU A 329 -7.74 16.63 9.77
N TYR A 330 -7.08 16.28 10.87
CA TYR A 330 -7.47 16.73 12.22
C TYR A 330 -6.33 17.34 13.00
N ALA A 331 -6.68 18.30 13.82
CA ALA A 331 -5.87 18.72 14.97
C ALA A 331 -6.35 17.97 16.22
N VAL A 332 -5.48 17.19 16.85
CA VAL A 332 -5.76 16.47 18.10
C VAL A 332 -5.01 17.12 19.24
N LYS A 333 -5.74 17.65 20.23
CA LYS A 333 -5.17 18.28 21.42
C LYS A 333 -4.44 17.26 22.28
N ILE A 334 -3.15 17.47 22.55
CA ILE A 334 -2.35 16.56 23.38
C ILE A 334 -2.91 16.49 24.82
N GLN A 335 -3.44 17.59 25.35
CA GLN A 335 -3.94 17.66 26.72
C GLN A 335 -5.13 16.74 26.98
N ASN A 336 -6.03 16.55 26.02
CA ASN A 336 -7.32 15.88 26.27
C ASN A 336 -7.82 14.99 25.11
N GLY A 337 -7.09 14.91 24.00
CA GLY A 337 -7.49 14.12 22.82
C GLY A 337 -8.63 14.73 21.99
N ARG A 338 -9.05 15.99 22.28
CA ARG A 338 -10.11 16.65 21.50
C ARG A 338 -9.65 16.83 20.04
N ARG A 339 -10.42 16.30 19.13
CA ARG A 339 -10.21 16.39 17.69
C ARG A 339 -10.97 17.58 17.09
N THR A 340 -10.36 18.25 16.14
CA THR A 340 -10.95 19.35 15.37
C THR A 340 -10.65 19.13 13.90
N LEU A 341 -11.68 19.03 13.07
CA LEU A 341 -11.56 18.87 11.62
C LEU A 341 -10.89 20.10 10.99
N LEU A 342 -9.97 19.88 10.04
CA LEU A 342 -9.20 20.92 9.37
C LEU A 342 -9.56 21.10 7.89
N ASP A 343 -10.31 20.19 7.31
CA ASP A 343 -10.69 20.16 5.90
C ASP A 343 -12.19 20.32 5.66
N ASN A 344 -12.68 19.99 4.46
CA ASN A 344 -14.10 20.14 4.08
C ASN A 344 -14.99 18.94 4.49
N GLY A 345 -14.40 17.87 5.03
CA GLY A 345 -15.09 16.68 5.46
C GLY A 345 -15.60 15.77 4.34
N LYS A 346 -15.11 15.86 3.11
CA LYS A 346 -15.57 15.03 1.99
C LYS A 346 -14.39 14.56 1.13
N GLY A 347 -14.30 13.26 0.89
CA GLY A 347 -13.33 12.72 -0.03
C GLY A 347 -12.04 12.24 0.64
N VAL A 348 -10.96 12.30 -0.09
CA VAL A 348 -9.62 11.81 0.30
C VAL A 348 -8.65 12.97 0.30
N HIS A 349 -8.04 13.24 1.45
CA HIS A 349 -7.22 14.42 1.73
C HIS A 349 -5.77 14.05 2.06
N TYR A 350 -4.84 14.90 1.65
CA TYR A 350 -3.39 14.78 1.90
C TYR A 350 -2.85 16.09 2.43
N GLY A 351 -2.24 16.06 3.60
CA GLY A 351 -1.76 17.25 4.28
C GLY A 351 -0.25 17.43 4.18
N ILE A 352 0.20 18.67 3.89
CA ILE A 352 1.58 19.09 4.07
C ILE A 352 1.58 20.25 5.06
N LEU A 353 2.10 19.99 6.27
CA LEU A 353 2.10 20.95 7.37
C LEU A 353 3.29 21.94 7.26
N SER A 354 3.08 23.21 7.60
CA SER A 354 4.16 24.20 7.73
C SER A 354 5.08 23.88 8.90
N ASP A 355 6.31 24.41 8.89
CA ASP A 355 7.33 24.09 9.90
C ASP A 355 6.90 24.46 11.33
N ASP A 356 6.09 25.51 11.50
CA ASP A 356 5.52 25.91 12.79
C ASP A 356 4.16 25.23 13.11
N GLY A 357 3.63 24.50 12.16
CA GLY A 357 2.34 23.78 12.26
C GLY A 357 1.10 24.66 12.20
N THR A 358 1.22 25.95 11.84
CA THR A 358 0.08 26.88 11.81
C THR A 358 -0.68 26.88 10.49
N HIS A 359 -0.10 26.32 9.43
CA HIS A 359 -0.73 26.23 8.11
C HIS A 359 -0.58 24.84 7.52
N LEU A 360 -1.57 24.45 6.75
CA LEU A 360 -1.68 23.14 6.12
C LEU A 360 -2.03 23.34 4.64
N ILE A 361 -1.24 22.75 3.74
CA ILE A 361 -1.65 22.51 2.37
C ILE A 361 -2.49 21.24 2.41
N ASP A 362 -3.75 21.34 2.02
CA ASP A 362 -4.67 20.23 1.89
C ASP A 362 -4.89 19.93 0.40
N THR A 363 -4.37 18.79 -0.06
CA THR A 363 -4.63 18.28 -1.42
C THR A 363 -5.70 17.23 -1.33
N TYR A 364 -6.82 17.40 -2.04
CA TYR A 364 -7.90 16.43 -1.95
C TYR A 364 -8.59 16.13 -3.29
N SER A 365 -9.31 15.03 -3.29
CA SER A 365 -10.25 14.66 -4.34
C SER A 365 -11.52 14.07 -3.74
N THR A 366 -12.64 14.19 -4.47
CA THR A 366 -13.92 13.53 -4.15
C THR A 366 -14.35 12.73 -5.37
N PRO A 367 -15.42 11.92 -5.30
CA PRO A 367 -15.94 11.24 -6.51
C PRO A 367 -16.18 12.17 -7.71
N ASP A 368 -16.51 13.44 -7.44
CA ASP A 368 -16.87 14.44 -8.46
C ASP A 368 -15.78 15.51 -8.68
N ILE A 369 -14.76 15.58 -7.82
CA ILE A 369 -13.68 16.56 -7.92
C ILE A 369 -12.38 15.82 -8.22
N PRO A 370 -11.80 16.02 -9.42
CA PRO A 370 -10.56 15.34 -9.82
C PRO A 370 -9.40 15.60 -8.87
N ARG A 371 -9.17 16.86 -8.53
CA ARG A 371 -8.16 17.31 -7.56
C ARG A 371 -8.39 18.77 -7.17
N ALA A 372 -8.24 19.08 -5.89
CA ALA A 372 -8.25 20.45 -5.40
C ALA A 372 -7.18 20.67 -4.33
N TYR A 373 -6.86 21.93 -4.06
CA TYR A 373 -5.88 22.36 -3.09
C TYR A 373 -6.49 23.47 -2.25
N ASP A 374 -6.58 23.25 -0.95
CA ASP A 374 -6.98 24.26 0.03
C ASP A 374 -5.78 24.63 0.91
N ILE A 375 -5.76 25.85 1.41
CA ILE A 375 -4.83 26.29 2.46
C ILE A 375 -5.63 26.54 3.72
N THR A 376 -5.35 25.73 4.75
CA THR A 376 -6.01 25.81 6.06
C THR A 376 -5.09 26.38 7.11
N ASN A 377 -5.56 27.39 7.85
CA ASN A 377 -4.88 27.85 9.07
C ASN A 377 -5.33 26.96 10.24
N THR A 378 -4.43 26.16 10.80
CA THR A 378 -4.72 25.16 11.85
C THR A 378 -5.10 25.79 13.21
N VAL A 379 -4.88 27.10 13.39
CA VAL A 379 -5.17 27.83 14.61
C VAL A 379 -6.53 28.52 14.56
N THR A 380 -6.82 29.21 13.45
CA THR A 380 -8.08 29.93 13.24
C THR A 380 -9.14 29.13 12.54
N LEU A 381 -8.77 27.99 11.99
CA LEU A 381 -9.60 27.07 11.18
C LEU A 381 -10.10 27.73 9.87
N LYS A 382 -9.52 28.85 9.47
CA LYS A 382 -9.84 29.48 8.19
C LYS A 382 -9.27 28.64 7.06
N ARG A 383 -10.13 28.18 6.15
CA ARG A 383 -9.80 27.46 4.93
C ARG A 383 -10.05 28.38 3.72
N THR A 384 -9.16 28.27 2.72
CA THR A 384 -9.24 29.03 1.48
C THR A 384 -8.87 28.13 0.33
N GLU A 385 -9.76 27.98 -0.66
CA GLU A 385 -9.43 27.26 -1.89
C GLU A 385 -8.27 28.00 -2.60
N HIS A 386 -7.22 27.25 -2.88
CA HIS A 386 -6.04 27.74 -3.58
C HIS A 386 -6.11 27.43 -5.08
N PHE A 387 -6.52 26.21 -5.42
CA PHE A 387 -6.65 25.76 -6.80
C PHE A 387 -7.60 24.57 -6.90
N ARG A 388 -8.36 24.50 -7.99
CA ARG A 388 -9.16 23.34 -8.36
C ARG A 388 -8.80 22.93 -9.79
N SER A 389 -8.39 21.68 -9.98
CA SER A 389 -8.13 21.14 -11.31
C SER A 389 -9.43 21.06 -12.10
N PRO A 390 -9.45 21.54 -13.36
CA PRO A 390 -10.54 21.21 -14.26
C PRO A 390 -10.57 19.69 -14.49
N ASP A 391 -11.71 19.16 -14.89
CA ASP A 391 -11.85 17.78 -15.31
C ASP A 391 -11.09 17.57 -16.65
N PRO A 392 -10.03 16.72 -16.67
CA PRO A 392 -9.26 16.47 -17.88
C PRO A 392 -10.03 15.62 -18.92
N TRP A 393 -11.15 15.00 -18.52
CA TRP A 393 -11.94 14.11 -19.37
C TRP A 393 -13.14 14.80 -20.01
N GLN A 394 -13.23 16.11 -19.89
CA GLN A 394 -14.28 16.89 -20.55
C GLN A 394 -14.30 16.64 -22.06
N GLY A 395 -15.47 16.29 -22.60
CA GLY A 395 -15.65 15.95 -24.03
C GLY A 395 -15.37 14.49 -24.39
N TYR A 396 -15.05 13.64 -23.40
CA TYR A 396 -14.95 12.20 -23.58
C TYR A 396 -16.23 11.47 -23.14
N ALA A 397 -16.43 10.27 -23.67
CA ALA A 397 -17.50 9.35 -23.25
C ALA A 397 -17.11 8.68 -21.94
N VAL A 398 -17.34 9.37 -20.82
CA VAL A 398 -16.97 8.91 -19.48
C VAL A 398 -17.97 7.86 -18.98
N PRO A 399 -17.50 6.70 -18.48
CA PRO A 399 -18.36 5.70 -17.83
C PRO A 399 -19.09 6.22 -16.60
N THR A 400 -20.14 5.51 -16.17
CA THR A 400 -20.81 5.78 -14.90
C THR A 400 -20.13 4.99 -13.79
N TYR A 401 -19.73 5.68 -12.73
CA TYR A 401 -19.11 5.08 -11.55
C TYR A 401 -20.12 5.05 -10.39
N LYS A 402 -20.28 3.87 -9.80
CA LYS A 402 -21.18 3.66 -8.66
C LYS A 402 -20.43 3.02 -7.50
N MET A 403 -20.77 3.40 -6.31
CA MET A 403 -20.31 2.77 -5.07
C MET A 403 -21.52 2.20 -4.33
N GLY A 404 -21.33 1.10 -3.62
CA GLY A 404 -22.33 0.49 -2.76
C GLY A 404 -21.70 -0.43 -1.74
N SER A 405 -22.52 -1.10 -0.96
CA SER A 405 -22.08 -2.12 -0.01
C SER A 405 -22.93 -3.39 -0.10
N ILE A 406 -22.31 -4.52 0.24
CA ILE A 406 -22.96 -5.81 0.43
C ILE A 406 -22.50 -6.41 1.75
N LYS A 407 -23.19 -7.44 2.23
CA LYS A 407 -22.72 -8.19 3.40
C LYS A 407 -21.64 -9.19 3.02
N ALA A 408 -20.63 -9.31 3.90
CA ALA A 408 -19.60 -10.35 3.83
C ALA A 408 -20.20 -11.75 4.05
N ALA A 409 -19.38 -12.77 3.88
CA ALA A 409 -19.78 -14.16 4.10
C ALA A 409 -20.15 -14.48 5.57
N ASP A 410 -19.77 -13.62 6.52
CA ASP A 410 -20.20 -13.70 7.92
C ASP A 410 -21.65 -13.21 8.14
N GLY A 411 -22.28 -12.60 7.14
CA GLY A 411 -23.64 -12.07 7.16
C GLY A 411 -23.82 -10.74 7.92
N VAL A 412 -22.79 -10.18 8.51
CA VAL A 412 -22.85 -8.96 9.34
C VAL A 412 -21.97 -7.83 8.89
N THR A 413 -20.74 -8.11 8.45
CA THR A 413 -19.77 -7.10 8.02
C THR A 413 -20.16 -6.49 6.68
N ASP A 414 -20.12 -5.15 6.57
CA ASP A 414 -20.32 -4.46 5.32
C ASP A 414 -19.04 -4.45 4.49
N LEU A 415 -19.13 -4.86 3.23
CA LEU A 415 -18.06 -4.78 2.25
C LEU A 415 -18.43 -3.71 1.22
N TYR A 416 -17.48 -2.81 0.93
CA TYR A 416 -17.71 -1.75 -0.03
C TYR A 416 -17.23 -2.17 -1.42
N TYR A 417 -18.03 -1.85 -2.45
CA TYR A 417 -17.70 -2.11 -3.83
C TYR A 417 -17.78 -0.86 -4.70
N ARG A 418 -17.01 -0.85 -5.78
CA ARG A 418 -17.16 0.05 -6.91
C ARG A 418 -17.64 -0.73 -8.12
N MET A 419 -18.54 -0.14 -8.90
CA MET A 419 -18.98 -0.64 -10.19
C MET A 419 -18.76 0.42 -11.25
N VAL A 420 -18.25 0.03 -12.42
CA VAL A 420 -18.07 0.91 -13.57
C VAL A 420 -18.95 0.38 -14.69
N LEU A 421 -19.89 1.21 -15.14
CA LEU A 421 -20.86 0.88 -16.17
C LEU A 421 -20.51 1.58 -17.49
N PRO A 422 -20.77 0.97 -18.65
CA PRO A 422 -20.53 1.59 -19.96
C PRO A 422 -21.07 3.02 -20.06
N PRO A 423 -20.44 3.91 -20.85
CA PRO A 423 -20.94 5.28 -21.03
C PRO A 423 -22.33 5.33 -21.69
N ASP A 424 -22.66 4.35 -22.53
CA ASP A 424 -23.94 4.12 -23.21
C ASP A 424 -24.79 3.04 -22.51
N PHE A 425 -24.70 2.98 -21.18
CA PHE A 425 -25.34 1.92 -20.39
C PHE A 425 -26.86 1.88 -20.59
N ASP A 426 -27.36 0.69 -20.95
CA ASP A 426 -28.78 0.37 -21.09
C ASP A 426 -29.13 -0.80 -20.15
N ALA A 427 -30.01 -0.53 -19.18
CA ALA A 427 -30.43 -1.52 -18.18
C ALA A 427 -31.18 -2.73 -18.78
N GLN A 428 -31.62 -2.65 -20.04
CA GLN A 428 -32.31 -3.75 -20.74
C GLN A 428 -31.35 -4.71 -21.44
N LYS A 429 -30.06 -4.32 -21.61
CA LYS A 429 -29.03 -5.15 -22.19
C LYS A 429 -28.33 -5.98 -21.13
N LYS A 430 -27.72 -7.10 -21.54
CA LYS A 430 -26.82 -7.91 -20.69
C LYS A 430 -25.38 -7.68 -21.09
N TYR A 431 -24.55 -7.42 -20.10
CA TYR A 431 -23.13 -7.10 -20.28
C TYR A 431 -22.23 -8.19 -19.74
N PRO A 432 -21.15 -8.55 -20.44
CA PRO A 432 -20.05 -9.31 -19.84
C PRO A 432 -19.47 -8.50 -18.69
N THR A 433 -19.14 -9.18 -17.58
CA THR A 433 -18.71 -8.49 -16.35
C THR A 433 -17.35 -9.03 -15.93
N VAL A 434 -16.40 -8.12 -15.64
CA VAL A 434 -15.09 -8.48 -15.11
C VAL A 434 -14.97 -8.05 -13.65
N VAL A 435 -14.71 -9.00 -12.78
CA VAL A 435 -14.34 -8.76 -11.39
C VAL A 435 -12.85 -8.45 -11.34
N TYR A 436 -12.47 -7.25 -10.93
CA TYR A 436 -11.10 -6.97 -10.57
C TYR A 436 -10.90 -7.27 -9.08
N VAL A 437 -9.92 -8.09 -8.75
CA VAL A 437 -9.60 -8.49 -7.39
C VAL A 437 -8.12 -8.23 -7.07
N TYR A 438 -7.84 -7.60 -5.93
CA TYR A 438 -6.56 -7.73 -5.24
C TYR A 438 -6.74 -8.65 -4.04
N GLY A 439 -7.56 -8.25 -3.09
CA GLY A 439 -8.11 -9.06 -1.99
C GLY A 439 -7.19 -9.25 -0.79
N GLY A 440 -5.89 -9.06 -0.94
CA GLY A 440 -4.90 -9.37 0.08
C GLY A 440 -4.72 -8.28 1.15
N PRO A 441 -3.89 -8.55 2.14
CA PRO A 441 -3.49 -7.60 3.17
C PRO A 441 -3.05 -6.25 2.56
N HIS A 442 -3.38 -5.16 3.25
CA HIS A 442 -3.15 -3.77 2.82
C HIS A 442 -3.85 -3.37 1.50
N ALA A 443 -4.84 -4.15 1.04
CA ALA A 443 -5.70 -3.75 -0.06
C ALA A 443 -6.67 -2.63 0.35
N HIS A 444 -6.84 -1.63 -0.49
CA HIS A 444 -7.87 -0.61 -0.35
C HIS A 444 -8.21 -0.04 -1.72
N ASN A 445 -9.10 -0.73 -2.45
CA ASN A 445 -9.38 -0.46 -3.85
C ASN A 445 -10.56 0.51 -4.05
N VAL A 446 -11.43 0.65 -3.06
CA VAL A 446 -12.61 1.52 -3.13
C VAL A 446 -12.43 2.69 -2.17
N GLN A 447 -12.40 3.91 -2.69
CA GLN A 447 -12.18 5.13 -1.91
C GLN A 447 -13.08 6.26 -2.42
N ALA A 448 -13.45 7.19 -1.56
CA ALA A 448 -14.24 8.37 -1.90
C ALA A 448 -13.43 9.45 -2.64
N SER A 449 -12.51 9.05 -3.51
CA SER A 449 -11.75 9.92 -4.39
C SER A 449 -12.35 9.94 -5.81
N TRP A 450 -11.72 10.64 -6.73
CA TRP A 450 -12.24 10.82 -8.08
C TRP A 450 -12.61 9.49 -8.74
N HIS A 451 -13.85 9.41 -9.24
CA HIS A 451 -14.44 8.19 -9.79
C HIS A 451 -14.35 6.97 -8.85
N TRP A 452 -14.44 7.21 -7.54
CA TRP A 452 -14.36 6.19 -6.50
C TRP A 452 -13.04 5.38 -6.55
N TYR A 453 -11.95 6.05 -6.94
CA TYR A 453 -10.62 5.47 -7.12
C TYR A 453 -10.57 4.43 -8.26
N SER A 454 -11.38 4.60 -9.29
CA SER A 454 -11.37 3.70 -10.45
C SER A 454 -10.02 3.73 -11.16
N ARG A 455 -9.56 2.55 -11.55
CA ARG A 455 -8.35 2.40 -12.35
C ARG A 455 -8.63 2.75 -13.81
N SER A 456 -7.64 3.30 -14.46
CA SER A 456 -7.78 3.74 -15.86
C SER A 456 -8.18 2.62 -16.82
N TRP A 457 -7.69 1.39 -16.58
CA TRP A 457 -8.07 0.23 -17.38
C TRP A 457 -9.56 -0.16 -17.22
N GLU A 458 -10.13 0.02 -16.02
CA GLU A 458 -11.56 -0.21 -15.78
C GLU A 458 -12.41 0.73 -16.63
N THR A 459 -12.03 2.01 -16.72
CA THR A 459 -12.65 3.01 -17.59
C THR A 459 -12.57 2.58 -19.06
N TYR A 460 -11.42 2.09 -19.50
CA TYR A 460 -11.21 1.62 -20.86
C TYR A 460 -12.08 0.41 -21.21
N MET A 461 -12.18 -0.56 -20.31
CA MET A 461 -13.01 -1.76 -20.49
C MET A 461 -14.52 -1.43 -20.47
N ALA A 462 -14.94 -0.54 -19.58
CA ALA A 462 -16.34 -0.09 -19.54
C ALA A 462 -16.78 0.55 -20.87
N GLN A 463 -15.90 1.38 -21.47
CA GLN A 463 -16.12 1.96 -22.79
C GLN A 463 -16.25 0.90 -23.90
N LYS A 464 -15.66 -0.29 -23.72
CA LYS A 464 -15.77 -1.43 -24.64
C LYS A 464 -17.04 -2.28 -24.40
N GLY A 465 -17.90 -1.88 -23.49
CA GLY A 465 -19.17 -2.54 -23.19
C GLY A 465 -19.08 -3.62 -22.11
N TYR A 466 -18.10 -3.54 -21.21
CA TYR A 466 -18.02 -4.39 -20.02
C TYR A 466 -18.53 -3.66 -18.78
N VAL A 467 -19.10 -4.41 -17.86
CA VAL A 467 -19.28 -3.96 -16.48
C VAL A 467 -18.05 -4.38 -15.68
N LEU A 468 -17.48 -3.46 -14.91
CA LEU A 468 -16.39 -3.77 -13.98
C LEU A 468 -16.93 -3.75 -12.56
N PHE A 469 -16.49 -4.69 -11.75
CA PHE A 469 -16.88 -4.82 -10.34
C PHE A 469 -15.64 -5.03 -9.47
N ILE A 470 -15.51 -4.23 -8.44
CA ILE A 470 -14.35 -4.24 -7.52
C ILE A 470 -14.90 -4.22 -6.09
N LEU A 471 -14.49 -5.20 -5.29
CA LEU A 471 -14.93 -5.38 -3.91
C LEU A 471 -13.72 -5.45 -2.99
N ASP A 472 -13.71 -4.65 -1.92
CA ASP A 472 -12.77 -4.82 -0.81
C ASP A 472 -13.35 -5.80 0.20
N ASN A 473 -12.79 -6.99 0.23
CA ASN A 473 -13.17 -8.09 1.13
C ASN A 473 -12.52 -7.95 2.51
N ARG A 474 -12.96 -8.73 3.49
CA ARG A 474 -12.25 -8.88 4.76
C ARG A 474 -10.82 -9.40 4.50
N GLY A 475 -9.89 -8.98 5.34
CA GLY A 475 -8.45 -9.16 5.11
C GLY A 475 -7.78 -7.95 4.47
N SER A 476 -8.55 -7.00 3.87
CA SER A 476 -8.03 -5.71 3.43
C SER A 476 -7.89 -4.74 4.60
N GLU A 477 -7.30 -3.54 4.37
CA GLU A 477 -6.93 -2.62 5.44
C GLU A 477 -7.98 -1.57 5.79
N ASN A 478 -7.67 -0.74 6.79
CA ASN A 478 -8.41 0.46 7.19
C ASN A 478 -9.79 0.22 7.84
N ARG A 479 -10.03 -1.00 8.32
CA ARG A 479 -11.29 -1.40 8.95
C ARG A 479 -11.12 -1.94 10.37
N GLY A 480 -9.87 -1.90 10.89
CA GLY A 480 -9.50 -2.43 12.19
C GLY A 480 -9.01 -3.88 12.14
N LYS A 481 -8.43 -4.30 13.26
CA LYS A 481 -7.66 -5.53 13.40
C LYS A 481 -8.46 -6.80 13.08
N ASP A 482 -9.69 -6.90 13.59
CA ASP A 482 -10.52 -8.09 13.36
C ASP A 482 -10.87 -8.27 11.88
N PHE A 483 -11.08 -7.17 11.16
CA PHE A 483 -11.33 -7.19 9.73
C PHE A 483 -10.06 -7.58 8.95
N GLU A 484 -8.90 -7.08 9.35
CA GLU A 484 -7.61 -7.30 8.69
C GLU A 484 -7.10 -8.72 8.94
N GLN A 485 -7.13 -9.18 10.18
CA GLN A 485 -6.52 -10.44 10.62
C GLN A 485 -7.39 -11.69 10.46
N VAL A 486 -8.55 -11.58 9.81
CA VAL A 486 -9.42 -12.74 9.56
C VAL A 486 -8.77 -13.80 8.67
N THR A 487 -7.78 -13.42 7.88
CA THR A 487 -7.08 -14.26 6.90
C THR A 487 -5.88 -15.02 7.48
N PHE A 488 -5.52 -14.74 8.74
CA PHE A 488 -4.33 -15.29 9.38
C PHE A 488 -4.30 -16.83 9.31
N ARG A 489 -3.18 -17.40 8.81
CA ARG A 489 -2.87 -18.80 8.56
C ARG A 489 -3.61 -19.48 7.41
N HIS A 490 -4.50 -18.75 6.70
CA HIS A 490 -5.27 -19.32 5.58
C HIS A 490 -5.60 -18.29 4.49
N LEU A 491 -4.57 -17.55 4.05
CA LEU A 491 -4.69 -16.53 3.01
C LEU A 491 -5.50 -17.01 1.81
N GLY A 492 -6.39 -16.15 1.30
CA GLY A 492 -7.25 -16.41 0.15
C GLY A 492 -8.59 -17.09 0.49
N GLN A 493 -8.75 -17.67 1.68
CA GLN A 493 -9.97 -18.44 1.99
C GLN A 493 -11.16 -17.54 2.32
N GLU A 494 -11.02 -16.63 3.27
CA GLU A 494 -12.09 -15.68 3.62
C GLU A 494 -12.31 -14.67 2.50
N GLU A 495 -11.23 -14.25 1.85
CA GLU A 495 -11.30 -13.35 0.68
C GLU A 495 -12.13 -13.96 -0.44
N MET A 496 -11.93 -15.25 -0.78
CA MET A 496 -12.75 -15.92 -1.80
C MET A 496 -14.23 -15.97 -1.40
N ARG A 497 -14.54 -16.28 -0.14
CA ARG A 497 -15.93 -16.32 0.34
C ARG A 497 -16.61 -14.98 0.17
N ASP A 498 -15.93 -13.91 0.54
CA ASP A 498 -16.45 -12.55 0.40
C ASP A 498 -16.58 -12.11 -1.06
N GLN A 499 -15.59 -12.46 -1.92
CA GLN A 499 -15.68 -12.21 -3.37
C GLN A 499 -16.87 -12.96 -4.00
N MET A 500 -17.18 -14.17 -3.52
CA MET A 500 -18.37 -14.91 -4.00
C MET A 500 -19.68 -14.26 -3.55
N CYS A 501 -19.75 -13.60 -2.39
CA CYS A 501 -20.90 -12.74 -2.06
C CYS A 501 -21.08 -11.63 -3.09
N GLY A 502 -19.96 -11.05 -3.59
CA GLY A 502 -19.98 -10.10 -4.70
C GLY A 502 -20.51 -10.72 -6.00
N VAL A 503 -20.11 -11.93 -6.32
CA VAL A 503 -20.62 -12.69 -7.50
C VAL A 503 -22.13 -12.95 -7.37
N ASP A 504 -22.60 -13.36 -6.19
CA ASP A 504 -24.01 -13.61 -5.96
C ASP A 504 -24.83 -12.32 -6.08
N PHE A 505 -24.30 -11.20 -5.56
CA PHE A 505 -24.89 -9.88 -5.81
C PHE A 505 -24.97 -9.55 -7.31
N LEU A 506 -23.89 -9.74 -8.07
CA LEU A 506 -23.85 -9.49 -9.51
C LEU A 506 -24.92 -10.29 -10.27
N LYS A 507 -25.15 -11.55 -9.89
CA LYS A 507 -26.19 -12.40 -10.50
C LYS A 507 -27.63 -11.90 -10.24
N THR A 508 -27.85 -11.05 -9.24
CA THR A 508 -29.17 -10.43 -9.01
C THR A 508 -29.45 -9.26 -9.95
N LEU A 509 -28.43 -8.72 -10.62
CA LEU A 509 -28.55 -7.55 -11.47
C LEU A 509 -28.99 -7.94 -12.88
N PRO A 510 -30.11 -7.43 -13.40
CA PRO A 510 -30.69 -7.89 -14.67
C PRO A 510 -29.79 -7.64 -15.89
N TYR A 511 -28.91 -6.66 -15.78
CA TYR A 511 -27.97 -6.26 -16.83
C TYR A 511 -26.62 -7.00 -16.76
N VAL A 512 -26.36 -7.82 -15.75
CA VAL A 512 -25.19 -8.69 -15.69
C VAL A 512 -25.48 -10.01 -16.41
N ASP A 513 -24.59 -10.40 -17.33
CA ASP A 513 -24.63 -11.72 -17.93
C ASP A 513 -23.86 -12.72 -17.07
N ALA A 514 -24.58 -13.52 -16.29
CA ALA A 514 -23.98 -14.51 -15.39
C ALA A 514 -23.16 -15.63 -16.12
N GLU A 515 -23.42 -15.81 -17.42
CA GLU A 515 -22.65 -16.75 -18.25
C GLU A 515 -21.36 -16.14 -18.85
N ARG A 516 -21.17 -14.83 -18.67
CA ARG A 516 -20.00 -14.09 -19.14
C ARG A 516 -19.33 -13.32 -17.99
N LEU A 517 -18.92 -14.04 -16.94
CA LEU A 517 -18.14 -13.50 -15.83
C LEU A 517 -16.64 -13.79 -16.05
N GLY A 518 -15.83 -12.75 -15.96
CA GLY A 518 -14.38 -12.80 -15.96
C GLY A 518 -13.79 -12.31 -14.65
N VAL A 519 -12.52 -12.64 -14.40
CA VAL A 519 -11.78 -12.19 -13.23
C VAL A 519 -10.35 -11.78 -13.60
N HIS A 520 -9.87 -10.69 -13.01
CA HIS A 520 -8.52 -10.17 -13.22
C HIS A 520 -7.92 -9.64 -11.93
N GLY A 521 -6.65 -9.89 -11.70
CA GLY A 521 -5.88 -9.33 -10.62
C GLY A 521 -4.38 -9.50 -10.80
N TRP A 522 -3.61 -8.73 -10.03
CA TRP A 522 -2.15 -8.71 -10.10
C TRP A 522 -1.55 -9.02 -8.74
N SER A 523 -0.40 -9.74 -8.69
CA SER A 523 0.28 -10.12 -7.45
C SER A 523 -0.60 -11.01 -6.57
N TYR A 524 -0.97 -10.59 -5.37
CA TYR A 524 -1.99 -11.25 -4.56
C TYR A 524 -3.30 -11.42 -5.34
N GLY A 525 -3.69 -10.41 -6.13
CA GLY A 525 -4.84 -10.49 -7.02
C GLY A 525 -4.69 -11.54 -8.13
N GLY A 526 -3.47 -11.81 -8.58
CA GLY A 526 -3.17 -12.93 -9.46
C GLY A 526 -3.39 -14.28 -8.77
N TYR A 527 -2.95 -14.42 -7.52
CA TYR A 527 -3.27 -15.55 -6.66
C TYR A 527 -4.78 -15.72 -6.48
N MET A 528 -5.50 -14.64 -6.17
CA MET A 528 -6.95 -14.65 -6.03
C MET A 528 -7.66 -15.02 -7.34
N THR A 529 -7.19 -14.54 -8.49
CA THR A 529 -7.73 -14.89 -9.81
C THR A 529 -7.67 -16.39 -10.05
N ILE A 530 -6.52 -17.02 -9.84
CA ILE A 530 -6.36 -18.46 -10.00
C ILE A 530 -7.17 -19.21 -8.94
N SER A 531 -7.14 -18.76 -7.68
CA SER A 531 -7.94 -19.34 -6.59
C SER A 531 -9.42 -19.37 -6.92
N LEU A 532 -9.99 -18.27 -7.39
CA LEU A 532 -11.40 -18.18 -7.77
C LEU A 532 -11.72 -19.08 -8.97
N MET A 533 -10.88 -19.10 -10.00
CA MET A 533 -11.11 -19.94 -11.20
C MET A 533 -11.00 -21.44 -10.91
N THR A 534 -10.21 -21.84 -9.93
CA THR A 534 -10.00 -23.26 -9.62
C THR A 534 -10.90 -23.78 -8.51
N ASN A 535 -11.34 -22.94 -7.57
CA ASN A 535 -12.31 -23.31 -6.54
C ASN A 535 -13.77 -23.15 -7.03
N TYR A 536 -14.01 -22.24 -7.97
CA TYR A 536 -15.33 -21.98 -8.56
C TYR A 536 -15.30 -22.11 -10.09
N PRO A 537 -14.91 -23.29 -10.64
CA PRO A 537 -14.57 -23.47 -12.05
C PRO A 537 -15.74 -23.27 -13.03
N ASP A 538 -16.96 -23.27 -12.54
CA ASP A 538 -18.16 -23.07 -13.36
C ASP A 538 -18.63 -21.60 -13.38
N VAL A 539 -18.02 -20.73 -12.55
CA VAL A 539 -18.43 -19.32 -12.41
C VAL A 539 -17.69 -18.42 -13.39
N PHE A 540 -16.36 -18.42 -13.32
CA PHE A 540 -15.53 -17.54 -14.14
C PHE A 540 -15.12 -18.24 -15.44
N LYS A 541 -15.49 -17.66 -16.58
CA LYS A 541 -15.20 -18.21 -17.90
C LYS A 541 -13.82 -17.83 -18.40
N VAL A 542 -13.34 -16.64 -18.02
CA VAL A 542 -12.06 -16.09 -18.44
C VAL A 542 -11.37 -15.44 -17.25
N GLY A 543 -10.06 -15.69 -17.09
CA GLY A 543 -9.24 -15.02 -16.09
C GLY A 543 -7.89 -14.57 -16.63
N VAL A 544 -7.39 -13.46 -16.11
CA VAL A 544 -6.02 -12.98 -16.37
C VAL A 544 -5.32 -12.74 -15.04
N ALA A 545 -4.35 -13.60 -14.73
CA ALA A 545 -3.56 -13.57 -13.50
C ALA A 545 -2.18 -12.99 -13.77
N GLY A 546 -1.90 -11.81 -13.22
CA GLY A 546 -0.60 -11.16 -13.35
C GLY A 546 0.29 -11.39 -12.14
N GLY A 547 1.55 -11.78 -12.33
CA GLY A 547 2.55 -11.99 -11.27
C GLY A 547 2.03 -12.82 -10.09
N PRO A 548 1.33 -13.97 -10.31
CA PRO A 548 0.57 -14.61 -9.26
C PRO A 548 1.48 -15.34 -8.25
N VAL A 549 1.22 -15.17 -6.96
CA VAL A 549 1.68 -16.13 -5.97
C VAL A 549 0.95 -17.45 -6.20
N ILE A 550 1.64 -18.57 -6.06
CA ILE A 550 1.08 -19.92 -6.28
C ILE A 550 1.16 -20.77 -5.02
N ASP A 551 2.26 -20.64 -4.32
CA ASP A 551 2.47 -21.36 -3.06
C ASP A 551 3.22 -20.43 -2.09
N TRP A 552 2.65 -20.19 -0.94
CA TRP A 552 3.19 -19.23 0.04
C TRP A 552 4.56 -19.63 0.60
N LYS A 553 4.94 -20.91 0.54
CA LYS A 553 6.29 -21.37 0.95
C LYS A 553 7.42 -20.79 0.09
N TRP A 554 7.13 -20.29 -1.11
CA TRP A 554 8.09 -19.65 -2.00
C TRP A 554 8.06 -18.11 -1.90
N TYR A 555 7.18 -17.56 -1.08
CA TYR A 555 7.13 -16.13 -0.86
C TYR A 555 8.09 -15.70 0.25
N GLU A 556 8.41 -14.41 0.31
CA GLU A 556 9.44 -13.92 1.21
C GLU A 556 9.02 -14.01 2.70
N VAL A 557 10.01 -14.14 3.58
CA VAL A 557 9.84 -14.51 4.98
C VAL A 557 9.02 -13.51 5.80
N MET A 558 9.27 -12.18 5.68
CA MET A 558 8.64 -11.20 6.57
C MET A 558 7.14 -11.08 6.32
N TYR A 559 6.72 -11.01 5.05
CA TYR A 559 5.31 -11.01 4.65
C TYR A 559 4.69 -12.42 4.82
N GLY A 560 5.35 -13.43 4.25
CA GLY A 560 4.82 -14.81 4.25
C GLY A 560 4.57 -15.34 5.65
N GLU A 561 5.52 -15.21 6.55
CA GLU A 561 5.40 -15.71 7.92
C GLU A 561 4.48 -14.85 8.79
N ARG A 562 4.36 -13.54 8.54
CA ARG A 562 3.37 -12.70 9.24
C ARG A 562 1.95 -13.21 9.09
N TYR A 563 1.58 -13.63 7.89
CA TYR A 563 0.21 -14.01 7.59
C TYR A 563 -0.04 -15.51 7.60
N MET A 564 1.02 -16.34 7.53
CA MET A 564 0.90 -17.80 7.41
C MET A 564 1.68 -18.59 8.45
N ASP A 565 2.46 -17.95 9.35
CA ASP A 565 3.53 -18.57 10.13
C ASP A 565 4.56 -19.27 9.22
N THR A 566 5.46 -20.09 9.78
CA THR A 566 6.34 -20.92 8.96
C THR A 566 5.61 -22.14 8.39
N PRO A 567 6.11 -22.74 7.28
CA PRO A 567 5.55 -24.00 6.76
C PRO A 567 5.53 -25.15 7.77
N GLU A 568 6.43 -25.15 8.76
CA GLU A 568 6.48 -26.15 9.83
C GLU A 568 5.44 -25.88 10.93
N GLN A 569 5.16 -24.63 11.24
CA GLN A 569 4.16 -24.23 12.22
C GLN A 569 2.72 -24.33 11.70
N ASN A 570 2.53 -24.21 10.37
CA ASN A 570 1.22 -24.21 9.72
C ASN A 570 1.17 -25.09 8.45
N PRO A 571 1.55 -26.38 8.53
CA PRO A 571 1.60 -27.23 7.33
C PRO A 571 0.24 -27.40 6.63
N GLU A 572 -0.84 -27.40 7.38
CA GLU A 572 -2.20 -27.54 6.85
C GLU A 572 -2.62 -26.28 6.08
N GLY A 573 -2.36 -25.09 6.61
CA GLY A 573 -2.65 -23.83 5.94
C GLY A 573 -1.87 -23.69 4.62
N TYR A 574 -0.58 -23.97 4.62
CA TYR A 574 0.21 -24.01 3.38
C TYR A 574 -0.30 -25.04 2.36
N ALA A 575 -0.70 -26.21 2.82
CA ALA A 575 -1.27 -27.23 1.95
C ALA A 575 -2.63 -26.84 1.35
N GLN A 576 -3.48 -26.15 2.13
CA GLN A 576 -4.80 -25.69 1.72
C GLN A 576 -4.72 -24.55 0.72
N THR A 577 -3.78 -23.62 0.92
CA THR A 577 -3.65 -22.40 0.13
C THR A 577 -2.81 -22.57 -1.13
N SER A 578 -2.08 -23.69 -1.28
CA SER A 578 -1.28 -24.00 -2.47
C SER A 578 -2.16 -24.25 -3.69
N LEU A 579 -1.97 -23.47 -4.75
CA LEU A 579 -2.72 -23.59 -5.99
C LEU A 579 -2.27 -24.79 -6.86
N LEU A 580 -1.11 -25.37 -6.58
CA LEU A 580 -0.61 -26.54 -7.33
C LEU A 580 -1.60 -27.71 -7.33
N ARG A 581 -2.23 -27.96 -6.18
CA ARG A 581 -3.21 -29.05 -6.03
C ARG A 581 -4.52 -28.79 -6.76
N GLN A 582 -4.77 -27.53 -7.12
CA GLN A 582 -6.01 -27.09 -7.73
C GLN A 582 -5.92 -26.99 -9.26
N ALA A 583 -4.74 -27.12 -9.84
CA ALA A 583 -4.49 -27.01 -11.27
C ALA A 583 -5.44 -27.87 -12.13
N LYS A 584 -5.79 -29.07 -11.64
CA LYS A 584 -6.75 -30.00 -12.27
C LYS A 584 -8.19 -29.49 -12.36
N ASN A 585 -8.54 -28.49 -11.56
CA ASN A 585 -9.91 -27.97 -11.50
C ASN A 585 -10.14 -26.83 -12.52
N LEU A 586 -9.09 -26.36 -13.19
CA LEU A 586 -9.20 -25.27 -14.16
C LEU A 586 -10.06 -25.68 -15.36
N LYS A 587 -11.19 -25.00 -15.57
CA LYS A 587 -12.09 -25.19 -16.72
C LYS A 587 -12.11 -24.01 -17.67
N GLY A 588 -12.12 -22.78 -17.13
CA GLY A 588 -12.16 -21.56 -17.91
C GLY A 588 -10.85 -21.23 -18.63
N LYS A 589 -10.87 -20.22 -19.47
CA LYS A 589 -9.69 -19.69 -20.13
C LYS A 589 -8.89 -18.84 -19.14
N LEU A 590 -7.65 -19.25 -18.87
CA LEU A 590 -6.73 -18.53 -17.97
C LEU A 590 -5.49 -18.09 -18.73
N GLN A 591 -5.14 -16.80 -18.64
CA GLN A 591 -3.84 -16.29 -19.02
C GLN A 591 -3.02 -15.92 -17.79
N ILE A 592 -1.79 -16.41 -17.70
CA ILE A 592 -0.81 -16.05 -16.68
C ILE A 592 0.22 -15.11 -17.31
N ILE A 593 0.48 -13.96 -16.68
CA ILE A 593 1.44 -12.97 -17.18
C ILE A 593 2.46 -12.68 -16.08
N ILE A 594 3.76 -12.72 -16.39
CA ILE A 594 4.82 -12.39 -15.43
C ILE A 594 5.90 -11.48 -16.03
N GLY A 595 6.61 -10.76 -15.16
CA GLY A 595 7.94 -10.22 -15.47
C GLY A 595 9.00 -11.31 -15.34
N MET A 596 9.91 -11.41 -16.31
CA MET A 596 10.97 -12.44 -16.29
C MET A 596 11.93 -12.30 -15.10
N ASN A 597 12.12 -11.05 -14.62
CA ASN A 597 13.04 -10.72 -13.54
C ASN A 597 12.28 -10.16 -12.32
N ASP A 598 11.13 -10.75 -12.01
CA ASP A 598 10.32 -10.36 -10.85
C ASP A 598 11.04 -10.70 -9.54
N PRO A 599 11.45 -9.67 -8.72
CA PRO A 599 12.13 -9.89 -7.44
C PRO A 599 11.13 -10.04 -6.28
N THR A 600 9.85 -9.85 -6.51
CA THR A 600 8.78 -9.90 -5.49
C THR A 600 8.06 -11.23 -5.50
N VAL A 601 7.47 -11.59 -6.65
CA VAL A 601 6.89 -12.91 -6.88
C VAL A 601 7.74 -13.62 -7.93
N VAL A 602 8.70 -14.37 -7.46
CA VAL A 602 9.72 -14.98 -8.33
C VAL A 602 9.07 -15.87 -9.40
N PRO A 603 9.60 -15.90 -10.63
CA PRO A 603 9.02 -16.65 -11.75
C PRO A 603 8.76 -18.14 -11.48
N GLN A 604 9.43 -18.73 -10.51
CA GLN A 604 9.21 -20.10 -10.04
C GLN A 604 7.73 -20.39 -9.72
N HIS A 605 7.00 -19.43 -9.14
CA HIS A 605 5.57 -19.58 -8.87
C HIS A 605 4.79 -19.98 -10.13
N ALA A 606 4.87 -19.17 -11.17
CA ALA A 606 4.14 -19.40 -12.41
C ALA A 606 4.61 -20.67 -13.13
N LEU A 607 5.93 -20.92 -13.17
CA LEU A 607 6.48 -22.09 -13.85
C LEU A 607 6.04 -23.40 -13.18
N GLN A 608 6.02 -23.46 -11.85
CA GLN A 608 5.55 -24.64 -11.12
C GLN A 608 4.04 -24.84 -11.27
N PHE A 609 3.25 -23.78 -11.40
CA PHE A 609 1.83 -23.90 -11.68
C PHE A 609 1.56 -24.43 -13.11
N LEU A 610 2.34 -23.97 -14.09
CA LEU A 610 2.29 -24.50 -15.45
C LEU A 610 2.61 -26.00 -15.50
N ASP A 611 3.65 -26.42 -14.78
CA ASP A 611 4.02 -27.83 -14.66
C ASP A 611 2.87 -28.66 -14.06
N ALA A 612 2.28 -28.18 -12.96
CA ALA A 612 1.10 -28.80 -12.35
C ALA A 612 -0.11 -28.86 -13.30
N CYS A 613 -0.30 -27.86 -14.15
CA CYS A 613 -1.35 -27.87 -15.18
C CYS A 613 -1.07 -28.89 -16.28
N ILE A 614 0.18 -29.04 -16.73
CA ILE A 614 0.59 -30.04 -17.72
C ILE A 614 0.29 -31.43 -17.17
N GLU A 615 0.72 -31.74 -15.95
CA GLU A 615 0.45 -33.01 -15.29
C GLU A 615 -1.05 -33.29 -15.10
N ALA A 616 -1.84 -32.25 -14.88
CA ALA A 616 -3.29 -32.31 -14.72
C ALA A 616 -4.04 -32.37 -16.07
N GLY A 617 -3.38 -32.10 -17.19
CA GLY A 617 -4.00 -32.01 -18.53
C GLY A 617 -4.79 -30.70 -18.75
N THR A 618 -4.62 -29.68 -17.93
CA THR A 618 -5.21 -28.34 -18.13
C THR A 618 -4.25 -27.42 -18.88
N GLN A 619 -4.77 -26.42 -19.59
CA GLN A 619 -3.98 -25.65 -20.57
C GLN A 619 -4.18 -24.13 -20.39
N PRO A 620 -3.56 -23.49 -19.39
CA PRO A 620 -3.53 -22.05 -19.31
C PRO A 620 -2.59 -21.45 -20.38
N ASP A 621 -2.92 -20.23 -20.84
CA ASP A 621 -2.02 -19.44 -21.67
C ASP A 621 -0.97 -18.75 -20.79
N PHE A 622 0.26 -18.57 -21.31
CA PHE A 622 1.35 -17.98 -20.56
C PHE A 622 2.08 -16.90 -21.36
N PHE A 623 2.36 -15.76 -20.72
CA PHE A 623 3.12 -14.67 -21.34
C PHE A 623 4.15 -14.08 -20.40
N VAL A 624 5.36 -13.87 -20.90
CA VAL A 624 6.50 -13.35 -20.14
C VAL A 624 6.95 -12.01 -20.72
N TYR A 625 7.17 -11.03 -19.84
CA TYR A 625 7.80 -9.76 -20.20
C TYR A 625 9.31 -9.80 -19.91
N PRO A 626 10.18 -9.97 -20.93
CA PRO A 626 11.63 -10.03 -20.74
C PRO A 626 12.18 -8.73 -20.14
N GLY A 627 13.08 -8.88 -19.15
CA GLY A 627 13.75 -7.77 -18.48
C GLY A 627 12.81 -6.89 -17.64
N GLN A 628 11.61 -7.35 -17.29
CA GLN A 628 10.70 -6.64 -16.40
C GLN A 628 10.64 -7.32 -15.03
N GLY A 629 10.50 -6.48 -13.99
CA GLY A 629 10.24 -6.91 -12.62
C GLY A 629 8.76 -7.18 -12.37
N HIS A 630 8.33 -6.97 -11.12
CA HIS A 630 6.95 -7.25 -10.69
C HIS A 630 5.90 -6.41 -11.42
N ASN A 631 6.23 -5.17 -11.79
CA ASN A 631 5.36 -4.26 -12.52
C ASN A 631 5.98 -3.88 -13.86
N MET A 632 5.15 -3.71 -14.89
CA MET A 632 5.58 -3.25 -16.20
C MET A 632 5.67 -1.73 -16.23
N ALA A 633 6.75 -1.18 -16.79
CA ALA A 633 6.98 0.25 -16.88
C ALA A 633 6.90 0.77 -18.31
N GLY A 634 6.61 2.08 -18.44
CA GLY A 634 6.57 2.78 -19.72
C GLY A 634 5.61 2.10 -20.72
N HIS A 635 6.00 2.07 -22.00
CA HIS A 635 5.18 1.49 -23.07
C HIS A 635 4.82 0.01 -22.84
N LYS A 636 5.65 -0.74 -22.10
CA LYS A 636 5.31 -2.14 -21.75
C LYS A 636 4.08 -2.25 -20.87
N SER A 637 3.76 -1.23 -20.07
CA SER A 637 2.49 -1.17 -19.32
C SER A 637 1.29 -0.98 -20.24
N VAL A 638 1.41 -0.16 -21.29
CA VAL A 638 0.35 -0.02 -22.32
C VAL A 638 0.11 -1.36 -23.00
N HIS A 639 1.17 -2.01 -23.49
CA HIS A 639 1.11 -3.32 -24.13
C HIS A 639 0.51 -4.40 -23.21
N LEU A 640 0.83 -4.37 -21.90
CA LEU A 640 0.24 -5.26 -20.92
C LEU A 640 -1.29 -5.12 -20.89
N HIS A 641 -1.80 -3.89 -20.80
CA HIS A 641 -3.24 -3.65 -20.71
C HIS A 641 -3.95 -3.90 -22.04
N GLU A 642 -3.28 -3.69 -23.18
CA GLU A 642 -3.76 -4.15 -24.49
C GLU A 642 -3.94 -5.65 -24.52
N ARG A 643 -2.93 -6.40 -24.04
CA ARG A 643 -2.96 -7.87 -23.97
C ARG A 643 -4.06 -8.40 -23.06
N ILE A 644 -4.22 -7.82 -21.86
CA ILE A 644 -5.29 -8.18 -20.93
C ILE A 644 -6.65 -7.93 -21.59
N THR A 645 -6.83 -6.75 -22.20
CA THR A 645 -8.05 -6.37 -22.90
C THR A 645 -8.36 -7.38 -24.03
N GLN A 646 -7.38 -7.67 -24.88
CA GLN A 646 -7.56 -8.58 -26.02
C GLN A 646 -7.99 -9.96 -25.57
N TYR A 647 -7.44 -10.47 -24.46
CA TYR A 647 -7.80 -11.79 -23.94
C TYR A 647 -9.28 -11.86 -23.50
N PHE A 648 -9.80 -10.79 -22.87
CA PHE A 648 -11.23 -10.71 -22.57
C PHE A 648 -12.09 -10.51 -23.83
N GLU A 649 -11.65 -9.73 -24.81
CA GLU A 649 -12.35 -9.56 -26.08
C GLU A 649 -12.47 -10.88 -26.86
N ASP A 650 -11.42 -11.72 -26.84
CA ASP A 650 -11.37 -12.98 -27.58
C ASP A 650 -12.23 -14.08 -26.94
N TYR A 651 -12.37 -14.07 -25.60
CA TYR A 651 -12.94 -15.23 -24.89
C TYR A 651 -14.15 -14.92 -24.00
N LEU A 652 -14.47 -13.66 -23.71
CA LEU A 652 -15.57 -13.31 -22.81
C LEU A 652 -16.69 -12.49 -23.51
N LYS A 653 -16.40 -11.82 -24.61
CA LYS A 653 -17.35 -10.92 -25.30
C LYS A 653 -18.47 -11.61 -26.03
#